data_0ffb1f9a658ef183b19e8bb187bd00c8
#
_entry.id   0ffb1f9a658ef183b19e8bb187bd00c8
#
_cell.length_a   1.000
_cell.length_b   1.000
_cell.length_c   1.000
_cell.angle_alpha   90.00
_cell.angle_beta   90.00
_cell.angle_gamma   90.00
#
_symmetry.space_group_name_H-M   'P 1'
#
loop_
_entity.id
_entity.type
_entity.pdbx_description
1 polymer ?
#
loop_
_entity_poly.entity_id
_entity_poly.type
_entity_poly.pdbx_seq_one_letter_code
_entity_poly.pdbx_strand_id
1 'polypeptide(L)'
;MNPTMLPLKDFLADLSRQEIKLWLEEDRLRCSGPDALMTDELSAQLKARKSEIIGFLKQVQPSTKTPEIVPTKRDSQAPLSFAQQRLWFLNQMQPDLAVYNLPMAIQVEGFLDVAALTQSLNEIVRRHEVLRTQFVIESGQPMQVIGEPVPIHIQQTDLQGVEDLADQVRQAAIAAAQTPFNLSQDRLFRVSLLRLSDTQAVVLFTLHHIIADAWSLEILVQELGIFYRAALMGQQATLPTLPVQYADFAIWQRDWLQGEQLEQQLNFWREQLDTNASVLQLPADFPRARVQTYRGAVEQFSLSKELSQQISTLAQRQSATVFMALLAAFKVLLYRYTGQTDVVVGTPIANRHRAEVEGLIGLFVNTLVLRSRLSPQETFNDLLDQVKATTLAAYDHQDLSFEKLVEVLQPERDLSYSPLFQVKFRLENAPQETLSLPGLTLKRLPQTVTTAKLDLSVDLYEAPDGIVGGFEYNSDLFKPETIQRMVAHFQMLLSALVAAPEQPIGELAMLTEAEQQQITTWNNTQKPYRDQTCFHYLFEEQATQTPNCTAIIYDDGTEVQQLSYQELNQRSNHLAHYLRFLGVGPEVVVGICVNRSPEMIVAMLAVMKAGGAYLPLDPTYPPERLDYMLSDAQVQVVLTQSDISLQTTAQRVDLDKQQFSDQPQTNPTPVVGPDHLAYLIYTSGSTGKPKGVLISHGGLVNLTE
;
A
#
# COMPACT_ATOMS: atom_id res chain seq x y z
N MET A 1 -5.96 -48.93 -27.11
CA MET A 1 -6.04 -47.46 -27.03
C MET A 1 -5.05 -47.05 -25.98
N ASN A 2 -3.92 -46.42 -26.40
CA ASN A 2 -2.91 -45.93 -25.44
C ASN A 2 -3.53 -44.82 -24.56
N PRO A 3 -3.33 -44.83 -23.24
CA PRO A 3 -3.73 -43.71 -22.39
C PRO A 3 -2.97 -42.46 -22.86
N THR A 4 -3.69 -41.38 -23.09
CA THR A 4 -3.16 -40.06 -23.49
C THR A 4 -2.08 -39.65 -22.49
N MET A 5 -0.82 -39.67 -22.89
CA MET A 5 0.27 -39.12 -22.06
C MET A 5 0.05 -37.63 -21.87
N LEU A 6 0.07 -37.17 -20.60
CA LEU A 6 0.07 -35.77 -20.25
C LEU A 6 1.18 -35.01 -21.01
N PRO A 7 0.96 -33.74 -21.43
CA PRO A 7 2.03 -32.89 -21.95
C PRO A 7 3.23 -32.86 -21.00
N LEU A 8 4.45 -32.72 -21.50
CA LEU A 8 5.66 -32.77 -20.67
C LEU A 8 5.66 -31.79 -19.51
N LYS A 9 5.18 -30.56 -19.78
CA LYS A 9 5.08 -29.50 -18.75
C LYS A 9 4.12 -29.87 -17.62
N ASP A 10 2.97 -30.46 -17.96
CA ASP A 10 1.98 -30.88 -16.96
C ASP A 10 2.47 -32.06 -16.14
N PHE A 11 3.18 -32.98 -16.77
CA PHE A 11 3.82 -34.11 -16.10
C PHE A 11 4.90 -33.65 -15.10
N LEU A 12 5.78 -32.70 -15.49
CA LEU A 12 6.79 -32.14 -14.59
C LEU A 12 6.20 -31.31 -13.47
N ALA A 13 5.13 -30.57 -13.74
CA ALA A 13 4.40 -29.84 -12.71
C ALA A 13 3.71 -30.78 -11.71
N ASP A 14 3.22 -31.92 -12.16
CA ASP A 14 2.62 -32.94 -11.29
C ASP A 14 3.66 -33.61 -10.38
N LEU A 15 4.84 -33.92 -10.91
CA LEU A 15 5.95 -34.44 -10.13
C LEU A 15 6.41 -33.42 -9.06
N SER A 16 6.50 -32.17 -9.43
CA SER A 16 6.87 -31.09 -8.49
C SER A 16 5.85 -30.93 -7.36
N ARG A 17 4.55 -31.06 -7.64
CA ARG A 17 3.47 -31.05 -6.62
C ARG A 17 3.55 -32.26 -5.66
N GLN A 18 4.12 -33.35 -6.13
CA GLN A 18 4.35 -34.57 -5.35
C GLN A 18 5.72 -34.58 -4.65
N GLU A 19 6.39 -33.43 -4.59
CA GLU A 19 7.73 -33.28 -4.00
C GLU A 19 8.81 -34.13 -4.67
N ILE A 20 8.58 -34.57 -5.91
CA ILE A 20 9.56 -35.35 -6.69
C ILE A 20 10.43 -34.35 -7.47
N LYS A 21 11.69 -34.28 -7.09
CA LYS A 21 12.72 -33.43 -7.72
C LYS A 21 13.43 -34.17 -8.82
N LEU A 22 13.61 -33.52 -9.97
CA LEU A 22 14.37 -34.02 -11.10
C LEU A 22 15.52 -33.07 -11.40
N TRP A 23 16.74 -33.63 -11.61
CA TRP A 23 17.90 -32.83 -12.01
C TRP A 23 18.84 -33.66 -12.96
N LEU A 24 19.76 -32.94 -13.59
CA LEU A 24 20.82 -33.58 -14.39
C LEU A 24 22.13 -33.63 -13.61
N GLU A 25 22.72 -34.80 -13.53
CA GLU A 25 24.05 -35.02 -12.99
C GLU A 25 24.89 -35.69 -14.11
N GLU A 26 25.91 -35.05 -14.60
CA GLU A 26 26.75 -35.50 -15.71
C GLU A 26 25.94 -36.06 -16.91
N ASP A 27 24.95 -35.28 -17.37
CA ASP A 27 24.00 -35.71 -18.45
C ASP A 27 23.09 -36.89 -18.09
N ARG A 28 23.08 -37.36 -16.85
CA ARG A 28 22.16 -38.38 -16.35
C ARG A 28 21.01 -37.78 -15.58
N LEU A 29 19.79 -38.16 -15.94
CA LEU A 29 18.62 -37.80 -15.19
C LEU A 29 18.61 -38.48 -13.81
N ARG A 30 18.54 -37.68 -12.75
CA ARG A 30 18.36 -38.10 -11.37
C ARG A 30 17.01 -37.68 -10.87
N CYS A 31 16.47 -38.41 -9.92
CA CYS A 31 15.23 -38.10 -9.25
C CYS A 31 15.33 -38.39 -7.74
N SER A 32 14.64 -37.59 -6.94
CA SER A 32 14.48 -37.79 -5.51
C SER A 32 13.06 -37.38 -5.13
N GLY A 33 12.43 -38.08 -4.19
CA GLY A 33 11.09 -37.84 -3.71
C GLY A 33 10.76 -38.74 -2.54
N PRO A 34 9.56 -38.62 -1.92
CA PRO A 34 9.09 -39.47 -0.85
C PRO A 34 9.06 -40.96 -1.29
N ASP A 35 9.60 -41.88 -0.46
CA ASP A 35 9.71 -43.30 -0.79
C ASP A 35 8.36 -43.91 -1.20
N ALA A 36 7.27 -43.49 -0.63
CA ALA A 36 5.91 -43.96 -0.95
C ALA A 36 5.43 -43.61 -2.36
N LEU A 37 6.02 -42.61 -3.01
CA LEU A 37 5.66 -42.11 -4.34
C LEU A 37 6.66 -42.62 -5.42
N MET A 38 7.81 -43.13 -5.04
CA MET A 38 8.83 -43.66 -5.93
C MET A 38 8.49 -45.10 -6.42
N THR A 39 7.36 -45.23 -7.12
CA THR A 39 6.83 -46.50 -7.62
C THR A 39 7.49 -46.96 -8.90
N ASP A 40 7.37 -48.31 -9.19
CA ASP A 40 7.85 -48.89 -10.46
C ASP A 40 7.14 -48.22 -11.66
N GLU A 41 5.89 -47.82 -11.52
CA GLU A 41 5.11 -47.15 -12.57
C GLU A 41 5.66 -45.76 -12.87
N LEU A 42 5.98 -44.95 -11.84
CA LEU A 42 6.65 -43.66 -11.99
C LEU A 42 8.05 -43.84 -12.61
N SER A 43 8.81 -44.84 -12.18
CA SER A 43 10.12 -45.14 -12.75
C SER A 43 10.04 -45.50 -14.23
N ALA A 44 8.99 -46.21 -14.65
CA ALA A 44 8.74 -46.53 -16.06
C ALA A 44 8.38 -45.28 -16.87
N GLN A 45 7.54 -44.38 -16.33
CA GLN A 45 7.16 -43.10 -16.96
C GLN A 45 8.39 -42.18 -17.14
N LEU A 46 9.23 -42.04 -16.10
CA LEU A 46 10.46 -41.27 -16.16
C LEU A 46 11.46 -41.85 -17.20
N LYS A 47 11.56 -43.18 -17.28
CA LYS A 47 12.41 -43.86 -18.30
C LYS A 47 11.87 -43.61 -19.71
N ALA A 48 10.55 -43.73 -19.91
CA ALA A 48 9.91 -43.54 -21.21
C ALA A 48 10.09 -42.13 -21.76
N ARG A 49 10.11 -41.15 -20.87
CA ARG A 49 10.22 -39.70 -21.21
C ARG A 49 11.61 -39.12 -20.97
N LYS A 50 12.60 -39.96 -20.69
CA LYS A 50 13.95 -39.53 -20.28
C LYS A 50 14.57 -38.51 -21.23
N SER A 51 14.48 -38.75 -22.54
CA SER A 51 15.07 -37.86 -23.55
C SER A 51 14.37 -36.50 -23.62
N GLU A 52 13.03 -36.46 -23.47
CA GLU A 52 12.24 -35.22 -23.42
C GLU A 52 12.56 -34.42 -22.17
N ILE A 53 12.63 -35.07 -20.99
CA ILE A 53 12.97 -34.48 -19.71
C ILE A 53 14.38 -33.90 -19.72
N ILE A 54 15.37 -34.66 -20.23
CA ILE A 54 16.76 -34.20 -20.37
C ILE A 54 16.82 -32.96 -21.30
N GLY A 55 16.12 -33.01 -22.44
CA GLY A 55 16.05 -31.89 -23.39
C GLY A 55 15.47 -30.65 -22.76
N PHE A 56 14.38 -30.78 -21.99
CA PHE A 56 13.75 -29.71 -21.27
C PHE A 56 14.65 -29.13 -20.17
N LEU A 57 15.25 -30.01 -19.33
CA LEU A 57 16.15 -29.57 -18.26
C LEU A 57 17.41 -28.88 -18.79
N LYS A 58 17.94 -29.31 -19.94
CA LYS A 58 19.06 -28.62 -20.62
C LYS A 58 18.69 -27.27 -21.20
N GLN A 59 17.45 -27.07 -21.62
CA GLN A 59 16.95 -25.74 -22.07
C GLN A 59 16.67 -24.79 -20.92
N VAL A 60 16.34 -25.34 -19.76
CA VAL A 60 16.03 -24.55 -18.54
C VAL A 60 17.27 -24.28 -17.68
N GLN A 61 18.33 -25.11 -17.82
CA GLN A 61 19.61 -24.84 -17.16
C GLN A 61 20.39 -23.76 -17.95
N PRO A 62 20.72 -22.61 -17.33
CA PRO A 62 21.59 -21.61 -17.96
C PRO A 62 22.96 -22.25 -18.28
N SER A 63 23.51 -21.92 -19.45
CA SER A 63 24.76 -22.52 -19.99
C SER A 63 26.05 -22.12 -19.24
N THR A 64 26.00 -21.46 -18.11
CA THR A 64 27.13 -21.15 -17.23
C THR A 64 27.01 -21.94 -15.93
N LYS A 65 27.83 -22.94 -15.72
CA LYS A 65 27.95 -23.64 -14.41
C LYS A 65 28.38 -22.58 -13.38
N THR A 66 27.45 -22.14 -12.51
CA THR A 66 27.81 -21.34 -11.35
C THR A 66 28.78 -22.15 -10.48
N PRO A 67 29.96 -21.62 -10.10
CA PRO A 67 30.94 -22.37 -9.33
C PRO A 67 30.36 -22.87 -8.01
N GLU A 68 30.77 -24.08 -7.57
CA GLU A 68 30.40 -24.60 -6.25
C GLU A 68 30.99 -23.69 -5.13
N ILE A 69 30.30 -23.59 -4.02
CA ILE A 69 30.84 -22.95 -2.81
C ILE A 69 31.71 -24.00 -2.13
N VAL A 70 33.00 -23.74 -2.00
CA VAL A 70 33.96 -24.64 -1.38
C VAL A 70 34.61 -24.01 -0.14
N PRO A 71 35.03 -24.83 0.83
CA PRO A 71 35.78 -24.36 1.97
C PRO A 71 37.08 -23.66 1.54
N THR A 72 37.26 -22.43 2.02
CA THR A 72 38.40 -21.59 1.67
C THR A 72 39.41 -21.57 2.80
N LYS A 73 40.71 -21.78 2.51
CA LYS A 73 41.78 -21.58 3.51
C LYS A 73 41.87 -20.11 3.84
N ARG A 74 41.65 -19.74 5.11
CA ARG A 74 41.69 -18.39 5.61
C ARG A 74 42.30 -18.34 7.03
N ASP A 75 42.97 -17.25 7.34
CA ASP A 75 43.55 -16.98 8.65
C ASP A 75 42.56 -16.22 9.54
N SER A 76 41.44 -16.86 9.89
CA SER A 76 40.36 -16.28 10.74
C SER A 76 39.72 -14.97 10.22
N GLN A 77 40.01 -14.59 8.99
CA GLN A 77 39.50 -13.36 8.35
C GLN A 77 38.84 -13.63 7.02
N ALA A 78 37.81 -12.82 6.71
CA ALA A 78 37.14 -12.89 5.42
C ALA A 78 36.54 -11.52 5.06
N PRO A 79 36.33 -11.22 3.77
CA PRO A 79 35.58 -10.05 3.34
C PRO A 79 34.12 -10.17 3.79
N LEU A 80 33.44 -9.03 3.94
CA LEU A 80 31.99 -9.02 4.15
C LEU A 80 31.26 -9.44 2.88
N SER A 81 30.13 -10.14 3.00
CA SER A 81 29.17 -10.25 1.89
C SER A 81 28.63 -8.86 1.53
N PHE A 82 27.98 -8.70 0.37
CA PHE A 82 27.39 -7.41 -0.01
C PHE A 82 26.30 -6.98 0.98
N ALA A 83 25.47 -7.89 1.46
CA ALA A 83 24.44 -7.61 2.45
C ALA A 83 25.06 -7.18 3.82
N GLN A 84 26.10 -7.88 4.27
CA GLN A 84 26.82 -7.49 5.50
C GLN A 84 27.47 -6.12 5.37
N GLN A 85 28.06 -5.79 4.23
CA GLN A 85 28.71 -4.49 4.00
C GLN A 85 27.74 -3.32 4.17
N ARG A 86 26.49 -3.46 3.69
CA ARG A 86 25.46 -2.44 3.89
C ARG A 86 25.11 -2.28 5.37
N LEU A 87 24.80 -3.37 6.07
CA LEU A 87 24.42 -3.30 7.49
C LEU A 87 25.56 -2.75 8.34
N TRP A 88 26.80 -3.10 8.01
CA TRP A 88 27.98 -2.55 8.66
C TRP A 88 28.05 -1.03 8.43
N PHE A 89 27.88 -0.56 7.19
CA PHE A 89 27.90 0.87 6.86
C PHE A 89 26.81 1.64 7.60
N LEU A 90 25.58 1.12 7.62
CA LEU A 90 24.45 1.74 8.34
C LEU A 90 24.72 1.84 9.84
N ASN A 91 25.32 0.81 10.43
CA ASN A 91 25.72 0.82 11.83
C ASN A 91 26.83 1.86 12.11
N GLN A 92 27.77 2.09 11.17
CA GLN A 92 28.77 3.16 11.32
C GLN A 92 28.13 4.56 11.29
N MET A 93 27.06 4.75 10.51
CA MET A 93 26.33 6.03 10.48
C MET A 93 25.46 6.25 11.73
N GLN A 94 24.88 5.19 12.26
CA GLN A 94 23.96 5.23 13.40
C GLN A 94 24.24 4.05 14.34
N PRO A 95 25.28 4.13 15.21
CA PRO A 95 25.71 3.02 16.05
C PRO A 95 24.67 2.54 17.08
N ASP A 96 23.79 3.46 17.52
CA ASP A 96 22.78 3.18 18.55
C ASP A 96 21.47 2.62 17.97
N LEU A 97 21.45 2.28 16.69
CA LEU A 97 20.24 1.83 16.00
C LEU A 97 19.99 0.34 16.21
N ALA A 98 18.95 0.00 16.99
CA ALA A 98 18.55 -1.39 17.26
C ALA A 98 17.60 -1.99 16.21
N VAL A 99 17.28 -1.27 15.13
CA VAL A 99 16.29 -1.71 14.10
C VAL A 99 16.69 -2.99 13.36
N TYR A 100 17.98 -3.35 13.39
CA TYR A 100 18.51 -4.58 12.82
C TYR A 100 18.71 -5.70 13.83
N ASN A 101 18.20 -5.56 15.05
CA ASN A 101 18.10 -6.67 15.98
C ASN A 101 16.99 -7.64 15.54
N LEU A 102 17.24 -8.93 15.68
CA LEU A 102 16.31 -10.02 15.46
C LEU A 102 15.95 -10.62 16.81
N PRO A 103 14.92 -10.12 17.50
CA PRO A 103 14.47 -10.68 18.74
C PRO A 103 13.62 -11.93 18.51
N MET A 104 13.68 -12.89 19.42
CA MET A 104 12.79 -14.03 19.50
C MET A 104 12.55 -14.39 20.96
N ALA A 105 11.29 -14.52 21.37
CA ALA A 105 10.90 -14.89 22.71
C ALA A 105 10.17 -16.25 22.69
N ILE A 106 10.65 -17.20 23.48
CA ILE A 106 10.07 -18.55 23.59
C ILE A 106 9.65 -18.77 25.03
N GLN A 107 8.35 -18.95 25.26
CA GLN A 107 7.83 -19.42 26.52
C GLN A 107 8.06 -20.93 26.62
N VAL A 108 8.57 -21.37 27.75
CA VAL A 108 8.91 -22.75 28.08
C VAL A 108 8.05 -23.19 29.25
N GLU A 109 7.28 -24.25 29.07
CA GLU A 109 6.53 -24.93 30.13
C GLU A 109 7.14 -26.32 30.38
N GLY A 110 7.44 -26.62 31.62
CA GLY A 110 8.17 -27.81 32.06
C GLY A 110 9.48 -27.43 32.78
N PHE A 111 10.23 -28.41 33.27
CA PHE A 111 11.48 -28.18 33.98
C PHE A 111 12.62 -27.96 32.99
N LEU A 112 13.05 -26.71 32.84
CA LEU A 112 14.16 -26.33 31.95
C LEU A 112 15.51 -26.57 32.63
N ASP A 113 16.33 -27.47 32.10
CA ASP A 113 17.72 -27.64 32.50
C ASP A 113 18.60 -26.54 31.86
N VAL A 114 19.00 -25.56 32.67
CA VAL A 114 19.79 -24.43 32.19
C VAL A 114 21.23 -24.84 31.82
N ALA A 115 21.78 -25.89 32.44
CA ALA A 115 23.11 -26.39 32.09
C ALA A 115 23.07 -27.06 30.70
N ALA A 116 22.06 -27.90 30.44
CA ALA A 116 21.83 -28.51 29.12
C ALA A 116 21.57 -27.45 28.04
N LEU A 117 20.77 -26.41 28.34
CA LEU A 117 20.55 -25.26 27.44
C LEU A 117 21.86 -24.55 27.11
N THR A 118 22.67 -24.23 28.12
CA THR A 118 23.97 -23.56 27.94
C THR A 118 24.93 -24.41 27.11
N GLN A 119 25.02 -25.71 27.39
CA GLN A 119 25.84 -26.66 26.62
C GLN A 119 25.39 -26.69 25.14
N SER A 120 24.09 -26.74 24.89
CA SER A 120 23.53 -26.79 23.53
C SER A 120 23.86 -25.54 22.75
N LEU A 121 23.70 -24.36 23.34
CA LEU A 121 24.04 -23.09 22.71
C LEU A 121 25.55 -22.96 22.42
N ASN A 122 26.40 -23.48 23.28
CA ASN A 122 27.84 -23.51 23.03
C ASN A 122 28.22 -24.41 21.84
N GLU A 123 27.54 -25.56 21.69
CA GLU A 123 27.74 -26.41 20.53
C GLU A 123 27.31 -25.74 19.21
N ILE A 124 26.19 -24.99 19.20
CA ILE A 124 25.73 -24.21 18.04
C ILE A 124 26.76 -23.12 17.69
N VAL A 125 27.27 -22.37 18.70
CA VAL A 125 28.30 -21.34 18.46
C VAL A 125 29.63 -21.95 17.98
N ARG A 126 29.99 -23.14 18.46
CA ARG A 126 31.17 -23.87 17.96
C ARG A 126 30.97 -24.27 16.49
N ARG A 127 29.76 -24.71 16.12
CA ARG A 127 29.40 -25.21 14.79
C ARG A 127 29.33 -24.12 13.73
N HIS A 128 28.74 -22.96 14.07
CA HIS A 128 28.51 -21.83 13.15
C HIS A 128 29.47 -20.68 13.45
N GLU A 129 30.48 -20.50 12.62
CA GLU A 129 31.51 -19.46 12.78
C GLU A 129 30.93 -18.06 12.84
N VAL A 130 29.87 -17.78 12.10
CA VAL A 130 29.22 -16.46 12.04
C VAL A 130 28.69 -15.98 13.40
N LEU A 131 28.32 -16.88 14.32
CA LEU A 131 27.86 -16.54 15.66
C LEU A 131 28.98 -16.05 16.62
N ARG A 132 30.25 -16.21 16.21
CA ARG A 132 31.44 -15.73 16.91
C ARG A 132 32.28 -14.79 16.05
N THR A 133 31.64 -14.17 15.04
CA THR A 133 32.28 -13.24 14.10
C THR A 133 32.03 -11.81 14.55
N GLN A 134 33.07 -10.98 14.51
CA GLN A 134 33.07 -9.54 14.71
C GLN A 134 33.40 -8.84 13.37
N PHE A 135 33.04 -7.57 13.26
CA PHE A 135 33.23 -6.79 12.03
C PHE A 135 34.11 -5.59 12.33
N VAL A 136 35.34 -5.64 11.87
CA VAL A 136 36.38 -4.62 12.19
C VAL A 136 36.88 -3.95 10.90
N ILE A 137 37.51 -2.80 11.03
CA ILE A 137 38.24 -2.17 9.92
C ILE A 137 39.68 -2.66 9.98
N GLU A 138 40.16 -3.29 8.92
CA GLU A 138 41.54 -3.68 8.76
C GLU A 138 42.10 -3.20 7.43
N SER A 139 43.25 -2.50 7.46
CA SER A 139 43.83 -1.87 6.27
C SER A 139 42.86 -0.97 5.51
N GLY A 140 41.91 -0.31 6.20
CA GLY A 140 40.90 0.58 5.61
C GLY A 140 39.70 -0.12 4.96
N GLN A 141 39.60 -1.46 5.10
CA GLN A 141 38.47 -2.25 4.61
C GLN A 141 37.74 -2.94 5.75
N PRO A 142 36.39 -3.07 5.70
CA PRO A 142 35.64 -3.82 6.66
C PRO A 142 35.86 -5.33 6.43
N MET A 143 36.20 -6.05 7.50
CA MET A 143 36.49 -7.49 7.49
C MET A 143 35.68 -8.21 8.56
N GLN A 144 35.31 -9.48 8.26
CA GLN A 144 34.85 -10.45 9.22
C GLN A 144 36.08 -11.01 9.97
N VAL A 145 36.06 -10.95 11.31
CA VAL A 145 37.07 -11.61 12.16
C VAL A 145 36.40 -12.69 12.99
N ILE A 146 36.78 -13.92 12.73
CA ILE A 146 36.19 -15.11 13.33
C ILE A 146 36.99 -15.44 14.61
N GLY A 147 36.33 -15.25 15.75
CA GLY A 147 36.93 -15.54 17.08
C GLY A 147 36.88 -17.02 17.43
N GLU A 148 37.66 -17.37 18.48
CA GLU A 148 37.57 -18.71 19.08
C GLU A 148 36.20 -18.94 19.75
N PRO A 149 35.74 -20.22 19.82
CA PRO A 149 34.50 -20.55 20.53
C PRO A 149 34.64 -20.25 22.03
N VAL A 150 33.99 -19.20 22.51
CA VAL A 150 33.95 -18.84 23.95
C VAL A 150 32.55 -19.16 24.49
N PRO A 151 32.38 -19.72 25.66
CA PRO A 151 31.10 -20.07 26.26
C PRO A 151 30.12 -18.92 26.29
N ILE A 152 28.83 -19.20 25.96
CA ILE A 152 27.73 -18.26 26.07
C ILE A 152 27.40 -18.08 27.56
N HIS A 153 27.20 -16.83 27.95
CA HIS A 153 26.62 -16.48 29.25
C HIS A 153 25.13 -16.20 29.07
N ILE A 154 24.27 -16.99 29.76
CA ILE A 154 22.83 -16.75 29.81
C ILE A 154 22.55 -15.83 30.99
N GLN A 155 22.10 -14.61 30.71
CA GLN A 155 21.65 -13.69 31.75
C GLN A 155 20.33 -14.19 32.32
N GLN A 156 20.33 -14.50 33.65
CA GLN A 156 19.13 -14.98 34.32
C GLN A 156 18.48 -13.86 35.14
N THR A 157 17.16 -13.71 35.01
CA THR A 157 16.35 -12.81 35.82
C THR A 157 15.22 -13.60 36.47
N ASP A 158 15.10 -13.53 37.78
CA ASP A 158 14.03 -14.18 38.53
C ASP A 158 12.83 -13.21 38.66
N LEU A 159 11.71 -13.63 38.10
CA LEU A 159 10.44 -12.91 38.12
C LEU A 159 9.38 -13.65 38.98
N GLN A 160 9.78 -14.62 39.81
CA GLN A 160 8.83 -15.36 40.64
C GLN A 160 8.19 -14.43 41.68
N GLY A 161 6.87 -14.46 41.79
CA GLY A 161 6.12 -13.65 42.73
C GLY A 161 6.04 -12.16 42.44
N VAL A 162 6.47 -11.73 41.24
CA VAL A 162 6.36 -10.33 40.80
C VAL A 162 4.92 -10.06 40.34
N GLU A 163 4.36 -8.91 40.75
CA GLU A 163 3.09 -8.43 40.28
C GLU A 163 3.19 -8.06 38.76
N ASP A 164 2.11 -8.21 38.01
CA ASP A 164 2.04 -7.91 36.57
C ASP A 164 3.09 -8.65 35.72
N LEU A 165 3.23 -9.96 35.97
CA LEU A 165 4.23 -10.82 35.31
C LEU A 165 4.23 -10.69 33.78
N ALA A 166 3.06 -10.60 33.15
CA ALA A 166 2.94 -10.48 31.69
C ALA A 166 3.56 -9.16 31.17
N ASP A 167 3.36 -8.05 31.89
CA ASP A 167 3.95 -6.76 31.54
C ASP A 167 5.47 -6.76 31.76
N GLN A 168 5.94 -7.37 32.83
CA GLN A 168 7.41 -7.49 33.11
C GLN A 168 8.10 -8.31 32.00
N VAL A 169 7.51 -9.42 31.56
CA VAL A 169 8.01 -10.21 30.43
C VAL A 169 8.03 -9.38 29.16
N ARG A 170 6.95 -8.63 28.88
CA ARG A 170 6.86 -7.76 27.73
C ARG A 170 7.93 -6.65 27.75
N GLN A 171 8.12 -5.99 28.89
CA GLN A 171 9.14 -4.95 29.07
C GLN A 171 10.56 -5.50 28.87
N ALA A 172 10.85 -6.68 29.47
CA ALA A 172 12.14 -7.34 29.30
C ALA A 172 12.42 -7.72 27.83
N ALA A 173 11.40 -8.22 27.12
CA ALA A 173 11.51 -8.55 25.70
C ALA A 173 11.76 -7.29 24.83
N ILE A 174 11.06 -6.19 25.10
CA ILE A 174 11.28 -4.90 24.43
C ILE A 174 12.70 -4.38 24.71
N ALA A 175 13.14 -4.38 25.95
CA ALA A 175 14.48 -3.94 26.34
C ALA A 175 15.58 -4.77 25.65
N ALA A 176 15.43 -6.10 25.61
CA ALA A 176 16.37 -6.98 24.91
C ALA A 176 16.41 -6.69 23.41
N ALA A 177 15.24 -6.45 22.78
CA ALA A 177 15.12 -6.12 21.36
C ALA A 177 15.75 -4.75 21.02
N GLN A 178 15.63 -3.76 21.91
CA GLN A 178 16.07 -2.38 21.70
C GLN A 178 17.52 -2.10 22.12
N THR A 179 18.19 -3.05 22.77
CA THR A 179 19.59 -2.88 23.18
C THR A 179 20.51 -3.01 21.97
N PRO A 180 21.23 -1.95 21.54
CA PRO A 180 22.07 -1.99 20.34
C PRO A 180 23.29 -2.91 20.50
N PHE A 181 23.90 -3.29 19.40
CA PHE A 181 25.13 -4.05 19.33
C PHE A 181 26.28 -3.19 18.79
N ASN A 182 27.45 -3.29 19.43
CA ASN A 182 28.69 -2.84 18.84
C ASN A 182 29.29 -3.96 17.98
N LEU A 183 29.25 -3.79 16.64
CA LEU A 183 29.64 -4.83 15.69
C LEU A 183 31.11 -5.24 15.79
N SER A 184 31.99 -4.35 16.31
CA SER A 184 33.43 -4.62 16.41
C SER A 184 33.89 -5.21 17.76
N GLN A 185 33.03 -5.16 18.80
CA GLN A 185 33.41 -5.53 20.15
C GLN A 185 32.49 -6.57 20.77
N ASP A 186 31.16 -6.47 20.48
CA ASP A 186 30.19 -7.34 21.12
C ASP A 186 30.14 -8.71 20.44
N ARG A 187 29.66 -9.68 21.22
CA ARG A 187 29.11 -10.90 20.69
C ARG A 187 27.70 -10.56 20.14
N LEU A 188 27.48 -10.81 18.85
CA LEU A 188 26.27 -10.39 18.14
C LEU A 188 25.07 -11.34 18.35
N PHE A 189 25.18 -12.19 19.36
CA PHE A 189 24.18 -13.14 19.83
C PHE A 189 24.08 -13.07 21.37
N ARG A 190 22.91 -12.65 21.90
CA ARG A 190 22.60 -12.55 23.33
C ARG A 190 21.45 -13.49 23.66
N VAL A 191 21.53 -14.10 24.85
CA VAL A 191 20.48 -14.97 25.40
C VAL A 191 20.17 -14.56 26.82
N SER A 192 18.89 -14.37 27.14
CA SER A 192 18.40 -14.08 28.48
C SER A 192 17.31 -15.07 28.89
N LEU A 193 17.28 -15.47 30.14
CA LEU A 193 16.30 -16.37 30.72
C LEU A 193 15.51 -15.63 31.80
N LEU A 194 14.23 -15.51 31.64
CA LEU A 194 13.26 -14.99 32.61
C LEU A 194 12.60 -16.18 33.30
N ARG A 195 12.86 -16.37 34.58
CA ARG A 195 12.27 -17.44 35.39
C ARG A 195 10.94 -16.95 35.96
N LEU A 196 9.83 -17.58 35.57
CA LEU A 196 8.48 -17.19 36.00
C LEU A 196 7.99 -18.05 37.15
N SER A 197 8.38 -19.34 37.17
CA SER A 197 8.16 -20.32 38.22
C SER A 197 9.21 -21.44 38.12
N ASP A 198 9.06 -22.48 38.91
CA ASP A 198 9.95 -23.67 38.81
C ASP A 198 9.71 -24.44 37.50
N THR A 199 8.54 -24.28 36.86
CA THR A 199 8.17 -24.98 35.65
C THR A 199 7.78 -24.06 34.49
N GLN A 200 7.97 -22.76 34.63
CA GLN A 200 7.70 -21.79 33.59
C GLN A 200 8.84 -20.79 33.46
N ALA A 201 9.30 -20.59 32.24
CA ALA A 201 10.33 -19.63 31.92
C ALA A 201 10.08 -18.98 30.55
N VAL A 202 10.73 -17.85 30.25
CA VAL A 202 10.82 -17.28 28.93
C VAL A 202 12.30 -17.14 28.55
N VAL A 203 12.66 -17.70 27.40
CA VAL A 203 14.00 -17.55 26.83
C VAL A 203 13.93 -16.48 25.75
N LEU A 204 14.71 -15.40 25.91
CA LEU A 204 14.85 -14.31 24.98
C LEU A 204 16.15 -14.50 24.20
N PHE A 205 16.04 -14.59 22.89
CA PHE A 205 17.16 -14.58 21.96
C PHE A 205 17.20 -13.24 21.24
N THR A 206 18.37 -12.64 21.11
CA THR A 206 18.56 -11.44 20.30
C THR A 206 19.84 -11.61 19.48
N LEU A 207 19.69 -11.60 18.14
CA LEU A 207 20.81 -11.66 17.22
C LEU A 207 20.83 -10.34 16.42
N HIS A 208 22.02 -9.91 16.00
CA HIS A 208 22.09 -8.82 15.04
C HIS A 208 21.91 -9.39 13.61
N HIS A 209 21.14 -8.71 12.77
CA HIS A 209 20.79 -9.19 11.41
C HIS A 209 22.03 -9.44 10.54
N ILE A 210 23.20 -8.80 10.83
CA ILE A 210 24.45 -9.00 10.09
C ILE A 210 24.99 -10.44 10.17
N ILE A 211 24.57 -11.21 11.20
CA ILE A 211 24.98 -12.60 11.42
C ILE A 211 23.86 -13.62 11.23
N ALA A 212 22.62 -13.18 11.00
CA ALA A 212 21.46 -14.08 10.89
C ALA A 212 20.31 -13.44 10.09
N ASP A 213 19.46 -14.29 9.56
CA ASP A 213 18.16 -13.95 8.94
C ASP A 213 17.04 -14.79 9.58
N ALA A 214 15.80 -14.67 9.10
CA ALA A 214 14.66 -15.42 9.64
C ALA A 214 14.85 -16.94 9.51
N TRP A 215 15.36 -17.42 8.37
CA TRP A 215 15.68 -18.84 8.15
C TRP A 215 16.74 -19.34 9.15
N SER A 216 17.73 -18.50 9.47
CA SER A 216 18.75 -18.82 10.46
C SER A 216 18.20 -19.04 11.86
N LEU A 217 17.12 -18.32 12.24
CA LEU A 217 16.45 -18.52 13.54
C LEU A 217 15.79 -19.89 13.61
N GLU A 218 15.27 -20.42 12.50
CA GLU A 218 14.68 -21.75 12.45
C GLU A 218 15.76 -22.83 12.58
N ILE A 219 16.90 -22.68 11.89
CA ILE A 219 18.05 -23.57 12.06
C ILE A 219 18.53 -23.56 13.52
N LEU A 220 18.68 -22.36 14.12
CA LEU A 220 19.05 -22.21 15.52
C LEU A 220 18.15 -23.03 16.45
N VAL A 221 16.85 -22.92 16.22
CA VAL A 221 15.84 -23.58 17.03
C VAL A 221 15.84 -25.11 16.83
N GLN A 222 15.94 -25.58 15.60
CA GLN A 222 16.02 -27.03 15.26
C GLN A 222 17.30 -27.65 15.89
N GLU A 223 18.45 -27.03 15.67
CA GLU A 223 19.72 -27.51 16.24
C GLU A 223 19.72 -27.46 17.77
N LEU A 224 19.11 -26.40 18.37
CA LEU A 224 18.93 -26.33 19.83
C LEU A 224 18.13 -27.52 20.34
N GLY A 225 17.08 -27.93 19.64
CA GLY A 225 16.29 -29.11 20.00
C GLY A 225 17.11 -30.40 20.01
N ILE A 226 17.96 -30.60 19.02
CA ILE A 226 18.80 -31.79 18.87
C ILE A 226 19.89 -31.80 19.97
N PHE A 227 20.60 -30.69 20.15
CA PHE A 227 21.68 -30.61 21.16
C PHE A 227 21.12 -30.69 22.58
N TYR A 228 19.99 -30.06 22.88
CA TYR A 228 19.38 -30.11 24.19
C TYR A 228 18.95 -31.54 24.60
N ARG A 229 18.36 -32.27 23.65
CA ARG A 229 18.01 -33.68 23.88
C ARG A 229 19.24 -34.53 24.15
N ALA A 230 20.30 -34.37 23.38
CA ALA A 230 21.54 -35.09 23.57
C ALA A 230 22.20 -34.76 24.92
N ALA A 231 22.23 -33.48 25.31
CA ALA A 231 22.79 -33.04 26.59
C ALA A 231 22.06 -33.67 27.81
N LEU A 232 20.71 -33.70 27.78
CA LEU A 232 19.90 -34.37 28.81
C LEU A 232 20.20 -35.85 28.95
N MET A 233 20.55 -36.53 27.84
CA MET A 233 20.89 -37.96 27.84
C MET A 233 22.36 -38.24 28.11
N GLY A 234 23.17 -37.20 28.31
CA GLY A 234 24.63 -37.36 28.45
C GLY A 234 25.30 -37.92 27.18
N GLN A 235 24.69 -37.71 26.02
CA GLN A 235 25.16 -38.23 24.74
C GLN A 235 25.73 -37.10 23.87
N GLN A 236 26.57 -37.46 22.92
CA GLN A 236 27.02 -36.52 21.89
C GLN A 236 26.01 -36.49 20.73
N ALA A 237 25.52 -35.28 20.39
CA ALA A 237 24.63 -35.12 19.27
C ALA A 237 25.36 -35.39 17.95
N THR A 238 24.67 -36.03 17.01
CA THR A 238 25.19 -36.30 15.66
C THR A 238 24.41 -35.47 14.65
N LEU A 239 24.99 -34.38 14.20
CA LEU A 239 24.50 -33.56 13.09
C LEU A 239 25.47 -33.74 11.87
N PRO A 240 24.97 -33.66 10.64
CA PRO A 240 25.82 -33.64 9.47
C PRO A 240 26.84 -32.51 9.55
N THR A 241 28.09 -32.77 9.13
CA THR A 241 29.10 -31.70 9.07
C THR A 241 28.65 -30.63 8.06
N LEU A 242 28.80 -29.36 8.43
CA LEU A 242 28.53 -28.27 7.49
C LEU A 242 29.57 -28.29 6.36
N PRO A 243 29.15 -28.31 5.09
CA PRO A 243 30.10 -28.39 3.97
C PRO A 243 30.96 -27.13 3.86
N VAL A 244 30.40 -25.97 4.24
CA VAL A 244 31.03 -24.64 4.21
C VAL A 244 30.59 -23.82 5.39
N GLN A 245 31.20 -22.64 5.58
CA GLN A 245 30.82 -21.65 6.56
C GLN A 245 30.35 -20.35 5.87
N TYR A 246 29.69 -19.45 6.59
CA TYR A 246 29.21 -18.19 6.00
C TYR A 246 30.33 -17.35 5.35
N ALA A 247 31.52 -17.38 5.93
CA ALA A 247 32.68 -16.68 5.38
C ALA A 247 33.10 -17.23 3.99
N ASP A 248 32.94 -18.54 3.76
CA ASP A 248 33.20 -19.13 2.43
C ASP A 248 32.19 -18.66 1.39
N PHE A 249 30.92 -18.52 1.79
CA PHE A 249 29.88 -17.90 0.94
C PHE A 249 30.22 -16.44 0.60
N ALA A 250 30.67 -15.66 1.58
CA ALA A 250 31.01 -14.25 1.35
C ALA A 250 32.17 -14.08 0.37
N ILE A 251 33.20 -14.94 0.46
CA ILE A 251 34.32 -15.00 -0.51
C ILE A 251 33.82 -15.39 -1.88
N TRP A 252 33.10 -16.52 -1.96
CA TRP A 252 32.52 -17.01 -3.20
C TRP A 252 31.63 -15.96 -3.91
N GLN A 253 30.75 -15.28 -3.17
CA GLN A 253 29.86 -14.24 -3.71
C GLN A 253 30.64 -13.12 -4.37
N ARG A 254 31.74 -12.67 -3.78
CA ARG A 254 32.58 -11.60 -4.31
C ARG A 254 33.39 -12.02 -5.51
N ASP A 255 33.87 -13.26 -5.52
CA ASP A 255 34.68 -13.78 -6.61
C ASP A 255 33.82 -14.11 -7.84
N TRP A 256 32.60 -14.60 -7.61
CA TRP A 256 31.70 -14.98 -8.68
C TRP A 256 30.93 -13.78 -9.29
N LEU A 257 30.44 -12.86 -8.44
CA LEU A 257 29.64 -11.73 -8.90
C LEU A 257 30.52 -10.56 -9.33
N GLN A 258 31.27 -10.73 -10.41
CA GLN A 258 32.11 -9.72 -11.06
C GLN A 258 32.18 -9.94 -12.57
N GLY A 259 32.74 -8.95 -13.29
CA GLY A 259 32.91 -9.02 -14.74
C GLY A 259 31.59 -9.22 -15.49
N GLU A 260 31.57 -10.17 -16.43
CA GLU A 260 30.40 -10.42 -17.30
C GLU A 260 29.15 -10.87 -16.54
N GLN A 261 29.31 -11.68 -15.49
CA GLN A 261 28.18 -12.14 -14.66
C GLN A 261 27.49 -10.98 -13.95
N LEU A 262 28.26 -10.08 -13.38
CA LEU A 262 27.73 -8.87 -12.74
C LEU A 262 27.00 -7.99 -13.77
N GLU A 263 27.59 -7.78 -14.96
CA GLU A 263 26.98 -6.93 -15.99
C GLU A 263 25.68 -7.53 -16.55
N GLN A 264 25.58 -8.85 -16.70
CA GLN A 264 24.32 -9.51 -17.10
C GLN A 264 23.20 -9.25 -16.10
N GLN A 265 23.46 -9.43 -14.80
CA GLN A 265 22.51 -9.14 -13.74
C GLN A 265 22.12 -7.66 -13.73
N LEU A 266 23.10 -6.75 -13.82
CA LEU A 266 22.88 -5.32 -13.80
C LEU A 266 22.06 -4.81 -14.99
N ASN A 267 22.29 -5.36 -16.20
CA ASN A 267 21.57 -4.95 -17.40
C ASN A 267 20.08 -5.26 -17.27
N PHE A 268 19.73 -6.48 -16.78
CA PHE A 268 18.34 -6.83 -16.49
C PHE A 268 17.69 -5.83 -15.55
N TRP A 269 18.34 -5.56 -14.40
CA TRP A 269 17.76 -4.67 -13.40
C TRP A 269 17.69 -3.20 -13.84
N ARG A 270 18.66 -2.73 -14.66
CA ARG A 270 18.59 -1.39 -15.28
C ARG A 270 17.38 -1.25 -16.22
N GLU A 271 17.08 -2.28 -17.01
CA GLU A 271 15.92 -2.28 -17.90
C GLU A 271 14.60 -2.33 -17.12
N GLN A 272 14.55 -3.12 -16.03
CA GLN A 272 13.34 -3.22 -15.20
C GLN A 272 13.08 -1.98 -14.35
N LEU A 273 14.12 -1.33 -13.86
CA LEU A 273 14.04 -0.26 -12.86
C LEU A 273 14.51 1.08 -13.38
N ASP A 274 14.28 1.39 -14.66
CA ASP A 274 14.71 2.66 -15.25
C ASP A 274 14.58 3.84 -14.27
N THR A 275 15.40 4.87 -14.43
CA THR A 275 15.58 5.98 -13.46
C THR A 275 14.30 6.81 -13.18
N ASN A 276 13.17 6.46 -13.78
CA ASN A 276 11.91 7.20 -13.72
C ASN A 276 10.86 6.57 -12.80
N ALA A 277 11.21 5.56 -11.98
CA ALA A 277 10.27 5.03 -11.00
C ALA A 277 9.91 6.10 -9.97
N SER A 278 8.65 6.53 -9.96
CA SER A 278 8.17 7.53 -9.00
C SER A 278 8.05 6.91 -7.59
N VAL A 279 8.40 7.69 -6.57
CA VAL A 279 8.14 7.32 -5.17
C VAL A 279 6.65 7.08 -4.99
N LEU A 280 6.29 5.95 -4.37
CA LEU A 280 4.89 5.63 -4.07
C LEU A 280 4.36 6.58 -2.99
N GLN A 281 3.30 7.32 -3.31
CA GLN A 281 2.70 8.32 -2.43
C GLN A 281 1.42 7.78 -1.79
N LEU A 282 1.57 6.99 -0.73
CA LEU A 282 0.43 6.57 0.07
C LEU A 282 -0.21 7.79 0.77
N PRO A 283 -1.56 7.85 0.87
CA PRO A 283 -2.26 8.93 1.57
C PRO A 283 -2.01 8.84 3.07
N ALA A 284 -0.95 9.49 3.53
CA ALA A 284 -0.54 9.51 4.93
C ALA A 284 -1.41 10.46 5.76
N ASP A 285 -1.65 10.08 7.02
CA ASP A 285 -2.39 10.91 8.00
C ASP A 285 -1.53 12.05 8.54
N PHE A 286 -0.22 11.87 8.54
CA PHE A 286 0.74 12.82 9.08
C PHE A 286 1.80 13.20 8.03
N PRO A 287 2.32 14.43 8.08
CA PRO A 287 3.38 14.85 7.18
C PRO A 287 4.66 14.03 7.41
N ARG A 288 5.32 13.64 6.33
CA ARG A 288 6.56 12.88 6.37
C ARG A 288 7.68 13.69 7.04
N ALA A 289 8.35 13.09 8.01
CA ALA A 289 9.54 13.67 8.65
C ALA A 289 10.72 13.71 7.67
N ARG A 290 11.65 14.65 7.84
CA ARG A 290 12.86 14.77 7.02
C ARG A 290 13.83 13.58 7.16
N VAL A 291 13.77 12.89 8.28
CA VAL A 291 14.57 11.69 8.58
C VAL A 291 13.63 10.63 9.13
N GLN A 292 13.74 9.42 8.62
CA GLN A 292 12.92 8.30 9.05
C GLN A 292 13.20 7.93 10.52
N THR A 293 12.15 7.76 11.32
CA THR A 293 12.24 7.48 12.76
C THR A 293 12.17 6.00 13.09
N TYR A 294 11.75 5.17 12.14
CA TYR A 294 11.55 3.72 12.27
C TYR A 294 10.53 3.31 13.33
N ARG A 295 9.68 4.22 13.83
CA ARG A 295 8.59 3.84 14.73
C ARG A 295 7.50 3.10 13.96
N GLY A 296 7.04 1.97 14.50
CA GLY A 296 6.09 1.11 13.81
C GLY A 296 5.07 0.47 14.71
N ALA A 297 4.02 -0.01 14.09
CA ALA A 297 3.00 -0.86 14.68
C ALA A 297 2.53 -1.88 13.65
N VAL A 298 1.74 -2.87 14.06
CA VAL A 298 1.20 -3.92 13.19
C VAL A 298 -0.29 -4.05 13.44
N GLU A 299 -1.06 -4.05 12.36
CA GLU A 299 -2.46 -4.44 12.35
C GLU A 299 -2.58 -5.86 11.82
N GLN A 300 -3.05 -6.80 12.67
CA GLN A 300 -3.17 -8.22 12.33
C GLN A 300 -4.52 -8.51 11.66
N PHE A 301 -4.52 -9.47 10.72
CA PHE A 301 -5.73 -9.96 10.09
C PHE A 301 -5.61 -11.43 9.67
N SER A 302 -6.75 -12.04 9.37
CA SER A 302 -6.82 -13.38 8.80
C SER A 302 -7.81 -13.42 7.64
N LEU A 303 -7.50 -14.20 6.63
CA LEU A 303 -8.44 -14.57 5.58
C LEU A 303 -9.14 -15.88 5.96
N SER A 304 -10.42 -16.01 5.66
CA SER A 304 -11.11 -17.26 5.90
C SER A 304 -10.49 -18.40 5.06
N LYS A 305 -10.70 -19.62 5.52
CA LYS A 305 -10.25 -20.81 4.81
C LYS A 305 -10.82 -20.89 3.40
N GLU A 306 -12.09 -20.52 3.24
CA GLU A 306 -12.79 -20.49 1.96
C GLU A 306 -12.15 -19.51 0.98
N LEU A 307 -11.92 -18.27 1.42
CA LEU A 307 -11.28 -17.24 0.58
C LEU A 307 -9.84 -17.63 0.24
N SER A 308 -9.09 -18.18 1.19
CA SER A 308 -7.72 -18.66 0.97
C SER A 308 -7.67 -19.79 -0.08
N GLN A 309 -8.60 -20.74 -0.04
CA GLN A 309 -8.73 -21.79 -1.04
C GLN A 309 -9.13 -21.25 -2.41
N GLN A 310 -10.04 -20.27 -2.46
CA GLN A 310 -10.44 -19.63 -3.70
C GLN A 310 -9.26 -18.89 -4.36
N ILE A 311 -8.46 -18.16 -3.58
CA ILE A 311 -7.22 -17.50 -4.05
C ILE A 311 -6.23 -18.53 -4.60
N SER A 312 -6.03 -19.63 -3.88
CA SER A 312 -5.16 -20.74 -4.35
C SER A 312 -5.65 -21.35 -5.67
N THR A 313 -6.98 -21.55 -5.78
CA THR A 313 -7.60 -22.07 -7.00
C THR A 313 -7.43 -21.11 -8.18
N LEU A 314 -7.63 -19.79 -7.95
CA LEU A 314 -7.42 -18.76 -8.97
C LEU A 314 -5.96 -18.73 -9.45
N ALA A 315 -5.01 -18.75 -8.52
CA ALA A 315 -3.59 -18.80 -8.83
C ALA A 315 -3.23 -20.04 -9.67
N GLN A 316 -3.72 -21.22 -9.28
CA GLN A 316 -3.50 -22.46 -10.01
C GLN A 316 -4.05 -22.43 -11.45
N ARG A 317 -5.25 -21.87 -11.65
CA ARG A 317 -5.85 -21.73 -13.00
C ARG A 317 -4.98 -20.88 -13.93
N GLN A 318 -4.31 -19.87 -13.39
CA GLN A 318 -3.39 -18.99 -14.13
C GLN A 318 -1.94 -19.52 -14.12
N SER A 319 -1.70 -20.73 -13.62
CA SER A 319 -0.33 -21.28 -13.45
C SER A 319 0.59 -20.32 -12.70
N ALA A 320 0.05 -19.62 -11.71
CA ALA A 320 0.73 -18.71 -10.80
C ALA A 320 0.79 -19.29 -9.39
N THR A 321 1.63 -18.74 -8.53
CA THR A 321 1.68 -19.10 -7.11
C THR A 321 0.71 -18.23 -6.31
N VAL A 322 0.34 -18.68 -5.09
CA VAL A 322 -0.46 -17.88 -4.14
C VAL A 322 0.23 -16.55 -3.84
N PHE A 323 1.55 -16.55 -3.69
CA PHE A 323 2.37 -15.34 -3.55
C PHE A 323 2.11 -14.34 -4.70
N MET A 324 2.17 -14.79 -5.96
CA MET A 324 1.98 -13.92 -7.12
C MET A 324 0.57 -13.34 -7.16
N ALA A 325 -0.45 -14.13 -6.83
CA ALA A 325 -1.84 -13.68 -6.79
C ALA A 325 -2.08 -12.63 -5.69
N LEU A 326 -1.57 -12.87 -4.48
CA LEU A 326 -1.67 -11.93 -3.37
C LEU A 326 -0.85 -10.65 -3.61
N LEU A 327 0.34 -10.77 -4.21
CA LEU A 327 1.14 -9.62 -4.61
C LEU A 327 0.42 -8.76 -5.68
N ALA A 328 -0.20 -9.40 -6.68
CA ALA A 328 -1.00 -8.71 -7.68
C ALA A 328 -2.17 -7.95 -7.02
N ALA A 329 -2.90 -8.60 -6.10
CA ALA A 329 -3.98 -7.97 -5.34
C ALA A 329 -3.47 -6.79 -4.49
N PHE A 330 -2.32 -6.93 -3.84
CA PHE A 330 -1.71 -5.83 -3.08
C PHE A 330 -1.33 -4.65 -3.98
N LYS A 331 -0.81 -4.91 -5.18
CA LYS A 331 -0.53 -3.85 -6.16
C LYS A 331 -1.80 -3.13 -6.63
N VAL A 332 -2.91 -3.85 -6.80
CA VAL A 332 -4.21 -3.22 -7.07
C VAL A 332 -4.65 -2.32 -5.91
N LEU A 333 -4.50 -2.78 -4.66
CA LEU A 333 -4.78 -1.96 -3.48
C LEU A 333 -3.97 -0.67 -3.49
N LEU A 334 -2.65 -0.76 -3.73
CA LEU A 334 -1.76 0.40 -3.79
C LEU A 334 -2.18 1.37 -4.90
N TYR A 335 -2.48 0.86 -6.10
CA TYR A 335 -3.01 1.66 -7.20
C TYR A 335 -4.31 2.38 -6.82
N ARG A 336 -5.27 1.69 -6.22
CA ARG A 336 -6.57 2.27 -5.83
C ARG A 336 -6.43 3.35 -4.75
N TYR A 337 -5.42 3.27 -3.88
CA TYR A 337 -5.14 4.28 -2.85
C TYR A 337 -4.37 5.49 -3.38
N THR A 338 -3.47 5.29 -4.33
CA THR A 338 -2.52 6.33 -4.78
C THR A 338 -2.90 6.94 -6.13
N GLY A 339 -3.66 6.23 -6.96
CA GLY A 339 -3.88 6.57 -8.36
C GLY A 339 -2.63 6.38 -9.25
N GLN A 340 -1.49 5.94 -8.68
CA GLN A 340 -0.26 5.73 -9.42
C GLN A 340 -0.30 4.38 -10.14
N THR A 341 -0.10 4.40 -11.46
CA THR A 341 -0.11 3.20 -12.31
C THR A 341 1.24 2.47 -12.33
N ASP A 342 2.30 3.10 -11.90
CA ASP A 342 3.64 2.51 -11.78
C ASP A 342 3.91 2.15 -10.32
N VAL A 343 3.81 0.86 -10.00
CA VAL A 343 3.88 0.37 -8.62
C VAL A 343 5.08 -0.53 -8.43
N VAL A 344 5.94 -0.15 -7.49
CA VAL A 344 7.15 -0.88 -7.12
C VAL A 344 7.01 -1.44 -5.71
N VAL A 345 7.22 -2.75 -5.56
CA VAL A 345 7.13 -3.47 -4.28
C VAL A 345 8.40 -4.25 -4.04
N GLY A 346 9.01 -4.10 -2.85
CA GLY A 346 10.11 -4.93 -2.42
C GLY A 346 9.61 -6.27 -1.90
N THR A 347 10.30 -7.37 -2.22
CA THR A 347 10.01 -8.69 -1.64
C THR A 347 11.29 -9.37 -1.19
N PRO A 348 11.39 -9.78 0.09
CA PRO A 348 12.53 -10.55 0.56
C PRO A 348 12.46 -11.99 0.04
N ILE A 349 13.63 -12.53 -0.28
CA ILE A 349 13.82 -13.95 -0.63
C ILE A 349 14.87 -14.56 0.28
N ALA A 350 14.74 -15.84 0.58
CA ALA A 350 15.70 -16.55 1.44
C ALA A 350 17.11 -16.63 0.84
N ASN A 351 17.21 -16.61 -0.51
CA ASN A 351 18.46 -16.68 -1.27
C ASN A 351 19.32 -17.91 -0.91
N ARG A 352 18.65 -19.03 -0.60
CA ARG A 352 19.28 -20.32 -0.23
C ARG A 352 18.95 -21.41 -1.24
N HIS A 353 19.10 -21.10 -2.53
CA HIS A 353 18.85 -22.02 -3.64
C HIS A 353 19.99 -23.05 -3.86
N ARG A 354 20.99 -23.06 -2.96
CA ARG A 354 22.13 -23.97 -2.99
C ARG A 354 22.14 -24.82 -1.73
N ALA A 355 22.26 -26.14 -1.92
CA ALA A 355 22.24 -27.08 -0.81
C ALA A 355 23.34 -26.84 0.22
N GLU A 356 24.51 -26.30 -0.20
CA GLU A 356 25.64 -26.01 0.66
C GLU A 356 25.33 -24.96 1.75
N VAL A 357 24.38 -24.05 1.51
CA VAL A 357 24.03 -22.95 2.41
C VAL A 357 22.70 -23.15 3.14
N GLU A 358 21.90 -24.15 2.79
CA GLU A 358 20.59 -24.40 3.42
C GLU A 358 20.68 -24.57 4.93
N GLY A 359 21.68 -25.31 5.42
CA GLY A 359 21.91 -25.58 6.84
C GLY A 359 22.77 -24.55 7.59
N LEU A 360 23.12 -23.42 6.99
CA LEU A 360 23.97 -22.41 7.61
C LEU A 360 23.17 -21.34 8.34
N ILE A 361 23.66 -20.90 9.50
CA ILE A 361 23.27 -19.61 10.07
C ILE A 361 24.05 -18.51 9.35
N GLY A 362 23.39 -17.42 8.97
CA GLY A 362 24.01 -16.29 8.25
C GLY A 362 23.00 -15.30 7.67
N LEU A 363 23.48 -14.20 7.14
CA LEU A 363 22.65 -13.19 6.45
C LEU A 363 22.61 -13.51 4.95
N PHE A 364 21.72 -14.38 4.53
CA PHE A 364 21.56 -14.75 3.13
C PHE A 364 20.42 -14.00 2.44
N VAL A 365 19.44 -13.53 3.21
CA VAL A 365 18.27 -12.83 2.67
C VAL A 365 18.66 -11.74 1.67
N ASN A 366 18.02 -11.75 0.51
CA ASN A 366 18.10 -10.69 -0.49
C ASN A 366 16.71 -10.07 -0.68
N THR A 367 16.64 -8.90 -1.29
CA THR A 367 15.38 -8.23 -1.63
C THR A 367 15.28 -8.03 -3.13
N LEU A 368 14.22 -8.54 -3.73
CA LEU A 368 13.88 -8.30 -5.12
C LEU A 368 12.95 -7.08 -5.22
N VAL A 369 13.10 -6.34 -6.31
CA VAL A 369 12.32 -5.13 -6.60
C VAL A 369 11.35 -5.44 -7.74
N LEU A 370 10.07 -5.63 -7.41
CA LEU A 370 9.06 -6.08 -8.35
C LEU A 370 8.20 -4.90 -8.82
N ARG A 371 8.50 -4.37 -10.00
CA ARG A 371 7.77 -3.28 -10.64
C ARG A 371 6.66 -3.81 -11.54
N SER A 372 5.49 -3.18 -11.51
CA SER A 372 4.39 -3.41 -12.44
C SER A 372 3.81 -2.09 -12.90
N ARG A 373 3.39 -2.04 -14.16
CA ARG A 373 2.68 -0.90 -14.73
C ARG A 373 1.23 -1.30 -14.94
N LEU A 374 0.35 -0.77 -14.09
CA LEU A 374 -1.06 -1.10 -14.06
C LEU A 374 -1.86 -0.20 -15.00
N SER A 375 -2.93 -0.75 -15.58
CA SER A 375 -3.94 0.02 -16.29
C SER A 375 -5.31 -0.18 -15.62
N PRO A 376 -6.10 0.89 -15.38
CA PRO A 376 -7.42 0.74 -14.78
C PRO A 376 -8.37 -0.16 -15.58
N GLN A 377 -8.12 -0.33 -16.89
CA GLN A 377 -8.95 -1.10 -17.80
C GLN A 377 -8.50 -2.57 -17.95
N GLU A 378 -7.32 -2.93 -17.45
CA GLU A 378 -6.86 -4.32 -17.48
C GLU A 378 -7.62 -5.19 -16.48
N THR A 379 -7.73 -6.48 -16.78
CA THR A 379 -8.32 -7.45 -15.84
C THR A 379 -7.31 -7.89 -14.80
N PHE A 380 -7.81 -8.52 -13.72
CA PHE A 380 -6.90 -9.10 -12.73
C PHE A 380 -6.05 -10.25 -13.33
N ASN A 381 -6.60 -11.02 -14.26
CA ASN A 381 -5.86 -12.08 -14.92
C ASN A 381 -4.68 -11.52 -15.74
N ASP A 382 -4.87 -10.42 -16.48
CA ASP A 382 -3.79 -9.74 -17.22
C ASP A 382 -2.68 -9.26 -16.28
N LEU A 383 -3.05 -8.62 -15.17
CA LEU A 383 -2.10 -8.17 -14.16
C LEU A 383 -1.35 -9.34 -13.51
N LEU A 384 -2.06 -10.44 -13.20
CA LEU A 384 -1.43 -11.63 -12.61
C LEU A 384 -0.40 -12.27 -13.56
N ASP A 385 -0.69 -12.31 -14.86
CA ASP A 385 0.28 -12.77 -15.85
C ASP A 385 1.51 -11.85 -15.93
N GLN A 386 1.32 -10.53 -15.84
CA GLN A 386 2.42 -9.56 -15.76
C GLN A 386 3.26 -9.76 -14.49
N VAL A 387 2.61 -9.90 -13.32
CA VAL A 387 3.30 -10.12 -12.03
C VAL A 387 4.05 -11.44 -12.04
N LYS A 388 3.47 -12.50 -12.61
CA LYS A 388 4.12 -13.79 -12.78
C LYS A 388 5.38 -13.67 -13.64
N ALA A 389 5.29 -13.06 -14.82
CA ALA A 389 6.44 -12.87 -15.71
C ALA A 389 7.55 -12.07 -15.03
N THR A 390 7.21 -10.96 -14.38
CA THR A 390 8.17 -10.10 -13.65
C THR A 390 8.83 -10.87 -12.50
N THR A 391 8.04 -11.63 -11.73
CA THR A 391 8.55 -12.39 -10.58
C THR A 391 9.51 -13.49 -11.01
N LEU A 392 9.17 -14.27 -12.05
CA LEU A 392 10.03 -15.32 -12.57
C LEU A 392 11.33 -14.74 -13.12
N ALA A 393 11.27 -13.67 -13.91
CA ALA A 393 12.46 -13.00 -14.41
C ALA A 393 13.33 -12.43 -13.28
N ALA A 394 12.73 -11.91 -12.20
CA ALA A 394 13.48 -11.46 -11.02
C ALA A 394 14.17 -12.62 -10.27
N TYR A 395 13.55 -13.80 -10.22
CA TYR A 395 14.18 -15.01 -9.65
C TYR A 395 15.40 -15.48 -10.48
N ASP A 396 15.34 -15.38 -11.80
CA ASP A 396 16.49 -15.71 -12.66
C ASP A 396 17.68 -14.73 -12.45
N HIS A 397 17.41 -13.54 -11.87
CA HIS A 397 18.40 -12.50 -11.60
C HIS A 397 18.54 -12.16 -10.10
N GLN A 398 18.26 -13.13 -9.21
CA GLN A 398 18.23 -12.93 -7.76
C GLN A 398 19.62 -12.87 -7.10
N ASP A 399 20.68 -13.23 -7.81
CA ASP A 399 22.03 -13.27 -7.25
C ASP A 399 22.63 -11.89 -7.02
N LEU A 400 22.14 -10.85 -7.73
CA LEU A 400 22.53 -9.48 -7.48
C LEU A 400 21.91 -9.03 -6.15
N SER A 401 22.73 -8.64 -5.19
CA SER A 401 22.22 -8.11 -3.93
C SER A 401 21.54 -6.74 -4.14
N PHE A 402 20.48 -6.50 -3.36
CA PHE A 402 19.77 -5.21 -3.39
C PHE A 402 20.71 -4.03 -3.14
N GLU A 403 21.72 -4.21 -2.28
CA GLU A 403 22.73 -3.22 -1.96
C GLU A 403 23.54 -2.81 -3.18
N LYS A 404 23.98 -3.82 -3.96
CA LYS A 404 24.76 -3.57 -5.17
C LYS A 404 23.88 -2.91 -6.24
N LEU A 405 22.61 -3.28 -6.30
CA LEU A 405 21.64 -2.65 -7.18
C LEU A 405 21.47 -1.16 -6.86
N VAL A 406 21.28 -0.79 -5.58
CA VAL A 406 21.18 0.61 -5.12
C VAL A 406 22.46 1.38 -5.40
N GLU A 407 23.64 0.76 -5.19
CA GLU A 407 24.94 1.36 -5.49
C GLU A 407 25.07 1.75 -6.97
N VAL A 408 24.62 0.88 -7.87
CA VAL A 408 24.76 1.07 -9.32
C VAL A 408 23.70 2.00 -9.91
N LEU A 409 22.44 1.85 -9.50
CA LEU A 409 21.35 2.68 -9.99
C LEU A 409 21.40 4.12 -9.44
N GLN A 410 22.08 4.33 -8.31
CA GLN A 410 22.23 5.63 -7.65
C GLN A 410 20.90 6.42 -7.57
N PRO A 411 19.81 5.81 -7.04
CA PRO A 411 18.56 6.53 -6.91
C PRO A 411 18.75 7.81 -6.06
N GLU A 412 17.85 8.76 -6.22
CA GLU A 412 17.84 9.98 -5.41
C GLU A 412 17.89 9.60 -3.91
N ARG A 413 18.85 10.18 -3.19
CA ARG A 413 19.06 9.88 -1.77
C ARG A 413 18.22 10.83 -0.94
N ASP A 414 17.17 10.32 -0.36
CA ASP A 414 16.34 10.98 0.63
C ASP A 414 16.38 10.18 1.94
N LEU A 415 16.60 10.84 3.06
CA LEU A 415 16.66 10.21 4.38
C LEU A 415 15.26 9.94 4.97
N SER A 416 14.22 10.40 4.30
CA SER A 416 12.84 10.24 4.75
C SER A 416 12.16 8.96 4.28
N TYR A 417 12.72 8.25 3.28
CA TYR A 417 12.19 6.99 2.76
C TYR A 417 13.28 6.05 2.21
N SER A 418 12.92 4.78 2.03
CA SER A 418 13.81 3.77 1.46
C SER A 418 14.00 4.00 -0.06
N PRO A 419 15.21 3.85 -0.60
CA PRO A 419 15.44 3.93 -2.04
C PRO A 419 14.72 2.82 -2.79
N LEU A 420 14.30 3.07 -4.02
CA LEU A 420 13.65 2.19 -4.98
C LEU A 420 12.21 1.75 -4.63
N PHE A 421 11.88 1.50 -3.36
CA PHE A 421 10.53 1.15 -2.93
C PHE A 421 10.26 1.58 -1.49
N GLN A 422 9.00 1.88 -1.17
CA GLN A 422 8.53 2.30 0.16
C GLN A 422 7.65 1.24 0.82
N VAL A 423 7.28 0.21 0.06
CA VAL A 423 6.38 -0.86 0.51
C VAL A 423 6.99 -2.24 0.26
N LYS A 424 6.72 -3.18 1.16
CA LYS A 424 7.20 -4.56 1.10
C LYS A 424 6.02 -5.54 1.14
N PHE A 425 6.16 -6.65 0.43
CA PHE A 425 5.22 -7.75 0.47
C PHE A 425 5.97 -9.08 0.66
N ARG A 426 5.50 -9.91 1.60
CA ARG A 426 6.08 -11.22 1.89
C ARG A 426 4.97 -12.25 2.15
N LEU A 427 5.14 -13.45 1.61
CA LEU A 427 4.38 -14.62 1.99
C LEU A 427 5.38 -15.69 2.46
N GLU A 428 5.23 -16.16 3.68
CA GLU A 428 6.01 -17.27 4.24
C GLU A 428 5.26 -18.58 4.05
N ASN A 429 5.95 -19.59 3.52
CA ASN A 429 5.42 -20.92 3.31
C ASN A 429 5.78 -21.87 4.45
N ALA A 430 6.31 -21.36 5.55
CA ALA A 430 6.79 -22.19 6.62
C ALA A 430 5.64 -22.69 7.51
N PRO A 431 5.42 -24.00 7.62
CA PRO A 431 4.72 -24.52 8.76
C PRO A 431 5.54 -24.16 9.98
N GLN A 432 4.94 -23.45 10.93
CA GLN A 432 5.52 -23.28 12.25
C GLN A 432 5.55 -24.70 12.87
N GLU A 433 6.64 -25.43 12.69
CA GLU A 433 6.84 -26.66 13.46
C GLU A 433 6.78 -26.28 14.92
N THR A 434 5.85 -26.93 15.63
CA THR A 434 5.74 -26.81 17.09
C THR A 434 7.06 -27.36 17.63
N LEU A 435 7.89 -26.47 18.14
CA LEU A 435 9.14 -26.85 18.79
C LEU A 435 8.83 -27.80 19.91
N SER A 436 9.29 -29.05 19.79
CA SER A 436 9.11 -30.07 20.81
C SER A 436 10.47 -30.42 21.42
N LEU A 437 10.67 -30.07 22.69
CA LEU A 437 11.79 -30.54 23.48
C LEU A 437 11.29 -31.62 24.48
N PRO A 438 12.10 -32.63 24.83
CA PRO A 438 11.71 -33.66 25.78
C PRO A 438 11.26 -33.07 27.10
N GLY A 439 9.99 -33.31 27.49
CA GLY A 439 9.42 -32.82 28.74
C GLY A 439 9.12 -31.31 28.81
N LEU A 440 9.26 -30.60 27.69
CA LEU A 440 8.96 -29.17 27.58
C LEU A 440 7.93 -28.89 26.50
N THR A 441 7.00 -27.99 26.79
CA THR A 441 6.11 -27.37 25.82
C THR A 441 6.67 -25.99 25.49
N LEU A 442 6.92 -25.73 24.22
CA LEU A 442 7.48 -24.46 23.77
C LEU A 442 6.43 -23.68 22.97
N LYS A 443 6.27 -22.41 23.30
CA LYS A 443 5.38 -21.49 22.61
C LYS A 443 6.14 -20.21 22.25
N ARG A 444 6.19 -19.87 20.97
CA ARG A 444 6.70 -18.58 20.54
C ARG A 444 5.75 -17.47 21.02
N LEU A 445 6.29 -16.50 21.75
CA LEU A 445 5.49 -15.34 22.17
C LEU A 445 5.40 -14.34 21.02
N PRO A 446 4.22 -13.70 20.85
CA PRO A 446 4.06 -12.63 19.88
C PRO A 446 5.07 -11.51 20.18
N GLN A 447 5.76 -11.05 19.17
CA GLN A 447 6.63 -9.88 19.32
C GLN A 447 5.79 -8.62 19.31
N THR A 448 6.05 -7.71 20.27
CA THR A 448 5.52 -6.36 20.19
C THR A 448 6.37 -5.62 19.17
N VAL A 449 5.89 -5.53 17.92
CA VAL A 449 6.56 -4.77 16.87
C VAL A 449 6.43 -3.29 17.20
N THR A 450 7.56 -2.65 17.44
CA THR A 450 7.65 -1.21 17.74
C THR A 450 8.41 -0.43 16.68
N THR A 451 8.86 -1.13 15.64
CA THR A 451 9.67 -0.55 14.56
C THR A 451 9.14 -0.95 13.18
N ALA A 452 9.17 0.00 12.24
CA ALA A 452 8.90 -0.22 10.82
C ALA A 452 10.06 0.34 9.98
N LYS A 453 10.60 -0.50 9.08
CA LYS A 453 11.71 -0.10 8.19
C LYS A 453 11.25 0.63 6.94
N LEU A 454 9.97 0.48 6.59
CA LEU A 454 9.32 1.02 5.41
C LEU A 454 8.05 1.77 5.81
N ASP A 455 7.40 2.42 4.86
CA ASP A 455 6.12 3.06 5.09
C ASP A 455 5.05 2.03 5.43
N LEU A 456 5.03 0.92 4.66
CA LEU A 456 4.09 -0.18 4.83
C LEU A 456 4.75 -1.52 4.44
N SER A 457 4.53 -2.55 5.23
CA SER A 457 4.95 -3.92 4.94
C SER A 457 3.77 -4.87 5.15
N VAL A 458 3.56 -5.79 4.22
CA VAL A 458 2.56 -6.85 4.36
C VAL A 458 3.29 -8.18 4.49
N ASP A 459 3.17 -8.79 5.65
CA ASP A 459 3.78 -10.08 5.96
C ASP A 459 2.65 -11.10 6.20
N LEU A 460 2.59 -12.13 5.34
CA LEU A 460 1.58 -13.17 5.34
C LEU A 460 2.21 -14.54 5.55
N TYR A 461 1.43 -15.49 6.06
CA TYR A 461 1.79 -16.91 6.14
C TYR A 461 0.58 -17.82 6.01
N GLU A 462 0.78 -18.98 5.45
CA GLU A 462 -0.25 -20.00 5.34
C GLU A 462 -0.41 -20.73 6.66
N ALA A 463 -1.65 -20.77 7.19
CA ALA A 463 -2.03 -21.48 8.41
C ALA A 463 -3.11 -22.52 8.08
N PRO A 464 -3.33 -23.54 8.96
CA PRO A 464 -4.34 -24.58 8.72
C PRO A 464 -5.76 -24.06 8.46
N ASP A 465 -6.09 -22.90 9.05
CA ASP A 465 -7.41 -22.27 8.98
C ASP A 465 -7.48 -21.13 7.96
N GLY A 466 -6.47 -20.95 7.11
CA GLY A 466 -6.40 -19.92 6.08
C GLY A 466 -5.11 -19.12 6.12
N ILE A 467 -5.06 -18.04 5.35
CA ILE A 467 -3.90 -17.14 5.32
C ILE A 467 -4.03 -16.12 6.46
N VAL A 468 -2.98 -15.96 7.23
CA VAL A 468 -2.90 -15.02 8.36
C VAL A 468 -1.75 -14.05 8.10
N GLY A 469 -1.85 -12.84 8.60
CA GLY A 469 -0.77 -11.88 8.44
C GLY A 469 -1.03 -10.54 9.09
N GLY A 470 -0.19 -9.58 8.77
CA GLY A 470 -0.31 -8.22 9.29
C GLY A 470 0.23 -7.17 8.35
N PHE A 471 -0.30 -5.97 8.52
CA PHE A 471 0.21 -4.75 7.93
C PHE A 471 1.08 -4.05 8.98
N GLU A 472 2.41 -4.17 8.86
CA GLU A 472 3.37 -3.36 9.60
C GLU A 472 3.45 -1.99 8.93
N TYR A 473 3.35 -0.94 9.72
CA TYR A 473 3.31 0.43 9.19
C TYR A 473 4.12 1.40 10.05
N ASN A 474 4.58 2.47 9.42
CA ASN A 474 5.22 3.58 10.10
C ASN A 474 4.15 4.41 10.84
N SER A 475 4.17 4.36 12.18
CA SER A 475 3.20 5.06 13.04
C SER A 475 3.37 6.59 13.06
N ASP A 476 4.45 7.13 12.47
CA ASP A 476 4.61 8.56 12.24
C ASP A 476 3.97 9.03 10.94
N LEU A 477 3.53 8.10 10.08
CA LEU A 477 2.82 8.39 8.84
C LEU A 477 1.33 8.05 8.92
N PHE A 478 0.98 6.97 9.61
CA PHE A 478 -0.38 6.42 9.59
C PHE A 478 -0.96 6.24 10.98
N LYS A 479 -2.27 6.49 11.09
CA LYS A 479 -3.07 6.13 12.26
C LYS A 479 -3.47 4.66 12.19
N PRO A 480 -3.69 4.00 13.33
CA PRO A 480 -4.20 2.63 13.37
C PRO A 480 -5.48 2.46 12.56
N GLU A 481 -6.43 3.38 12.67
CA GLU A 481 -7.74 3.32 11.99
C GLU A 481 -7.59 3.38 10.46
N THR A 482 -6.58 4.06 9.95
CA THR A 482 -6.29 4.13 8.51
C THR A 482 -5.79 2.79 8.00
N ILE A 483 -4.92 2.12 8.76
CA ILE A 483 -4.43 0.78 8.39
C ILE A 483 -5.53 -0.27 8.56
N GLN A 484 -6.37 -0.18 9.59
CA GLN A 484 -7.55 -1.06 9.75
C GLN A 484 -8.47 -0.99 8.54
N ARG A 485 -8.77 0.21 8.04
CA ARG A 485 -9.53 0.37 6.78
C ARG A 485 -8.80 -0.23 5.58
N MET A 486 -7.48 -0.02 5.48
CA MET A 486 -6.68 -0.58 4.39
C MET A 486 -6.69 -2.12 4.39
N VAL A 487 -6.63 -2.74 5.57
CA VAL A 487 -6.79 -4.19 5.75
C VAL A 487 -8.18 -4.64 5.29
N ALA A 488 -9.25 -3.97 5.75
CA ALA A 488 -10.62 -4.29 5.36
C ALA A 488 -10.82 -4.15 3.84
N HIS A 489 -10.28 -3.10 3.24
CA HIS A 489 -10.30 -2.91 1.78
C HIS A 489 -9.52 -3.99 1.03
N PHE A 490 -8.37 -4.45 1.58
CA PHE A 490 -7.63 -5.55 0.99
C PHE A 490 -8.43 -6.86 1.00
N GLN A 491 -9.12 -7.17 2.09
CA GLN A 491 -9.99 -8.34 2.20
C GLN A 491 -11.20 -8.27 1.23
N MET A 492 -11.84 -7.10 1.13
CA MET A 492 -12.93 -6.87 0.18
C MET A 492 -12.43 -7.03 -1.27
N LEU A 493 -11.29 -6.44 -1.58
CA LEU A 493 -10.67 -6.53 -2.89
C LEU A 493 -10.33 -7.98 -3.26
N LEU A 494 -9.73 -8.76 -2.35
CA LEU A 494 -9.46 -10.18 -2.56
C LEU A 494 -10.75 -10.96 -2.86
N SER A 495 -11.83 -10.67 -2.15
CA SER A 495 -13.13 -11.30 -2.39
C SER A 495 -13.69 -10.93 -3.76
N ALA A 496 -13.57 -9.66 -4.16
CA ALA A 496 -14.02 -9.19 -5.47
C ALA A 496 -13.21 -9.79 -6.63
N LEU A 497 -11.87 -9.86 -6.48
CA LEU A 497 -10.96 -10.45 -7.46
C LEU A 497 -11.24 -11.93 -7.73
N VAL A 498 -11.54 -12.68 -6.67
CA VAL A 498 -11.87 -14.10 -6.81
C VAL A 498 -13.24 -14.30 -7.47
N ALA A 499 -14.22 -13.43 -7.15
CA ALA A 499 -15.58 -13.50 -7.70
C ALA A 499 -15.63 -13.09 -9.17
N ALA A 500 -14.83 -12.09 -9.59
CA ALA A 500 -14.87 -11.52 -10.92
C ALA A 500 -13.47 -11.17 -11.47
N PRO A 501 -12.60 -12.15 -11.73
CA PRO A 501 -11.21 -11.92 -12.15
C PRO A 501 -11.06 -11.28 -13.54
N GLU A 502 -12.12 -11.30 -14.35
CA GLU A 502 -12.20 -10.67 -15.67
C GLU A 502 -12.71 -9.22 -15.63
N GLN A 503 -13.09 -8.72 -14.44
CA GLN A 503 -13.51 -7.33 -14.29
C GLN A 503 -12.28 -6.41 -14.31
N PRO A 504 -12.38 -5.20 -14.92
CA PRO A 504 -11.32 -4.20 -14.85
C PRO A 504 -10.94 -3.87 -13.41
N ILE A 505 -9.63 -3.83 -13.12
CA ILE A 505 -9.11 -3.61 -11.75
C ILE A 505 -9.52 -2.25 -11.19
N GLY A 506 -9.79 -1.27 -12.05
CA GLY A 506 -10.29 0.05 -11.66
C GLY A 506 -11.72 0.04 -11.13
N GLU A 507 -12.53 -0.96 -11.46
CA GLU A 507 -13.95 -1.05 -11.15
C GLU A 507 -14.28 -2.03 -10.00
N LEU A 508 -13.29 -2.80 -9.54
CA LEU A 508 -13.49 -3.77 -8.46
C LEU A 508 -14.01 -3.12 -7.18
N ALA A 509 -14.95 -3.77 -6.52
CA ALA A 509 -15.48 -3.33 -5.24
C ALA A 509 -14.38 -3.39 -4.16
N MET A 510 -14.21 -2.29 -3.45
CA MET A 510 -13.21 -2.18 -2.38
C MET A 510 -13.82 -1.70 -1.05
N LEU A 511 -14.85 -0.86 -1.11
CA LEU A 511 -15.49 -0.33 0.09
C LEU A 511 -16.25 -1.42 0.83
N THR A 512 -16.16 -1.39 2.15
CA THR A 512 -16.95 -2.24 3.03
C THR A 512 -18.44 -1.87 2.98
N GLU A 513 -19.31 -2.80 3.37
CA GLU A 513 -20.75 -2.52 3.43
C GLU A 513 -21.07 -1.36 4.39
N ALA A 514 -20.35 -1.26 5.50
CA ALA A 514 -20.50 -0.15 6.46
C ALA A 514 -20.16 1.22 5.82
N GLU A 515 -19.09 1.29 5.03
CA GLU A 515 -18.70 2.53 4.33
C GLU A 515 -19.71 2.90 3.24
N GLN A 516 -20.19 1.92 2.47
CA GLN A 516 -21.24 2.14 1.47
C GLN A 516 -22.53 2.66 2.13
N GLN A 517 -22.91 2.06 3.26
CA GLN A 517 -24.07 2.51 4.04
C GLN A 517 -23.87 3.92 4.59
N GLN A 518 -22.66 4.25 5.04
CA GLN A 518 -22.33 5.61 5.52
C GLN A 518 -22.46 6.65 4.41
N ILE A 519 -21.91 6.36 3.21
CA ILE A 519 -22.04 7.24 2.04
C ILE A 519 -23.52 7.39 1.66
N THR A 520 -24.28 6.31 1.65
CA THR A 520 -25.72 6.32 1.37
C THR A 520 -26.47 7.19 2.38
N THR A 521 -26.09 7.08 3.67
CA THR A 521 -26.67 7.88 4.75
C THR A 521 -26.37 9.36 4.58
N TRP A 522 -25.12 9.71 4.24
CA TRP A 522 -24.73 11.11 3.97
C TRP A 522 -25.46 11.68 2.75
N ASN A 523 -25.70 10.87 1.73
CA ASN A 523 -26.40 11.29 0.52
C ASN A 523 -27.93 11.27 0.67
N ASN A 524 -28.46 10.78 1.78
CA ASN A 524 -29.90 10.81 2.05
C ASN A 524 -30.33 12.22 2.52
N THR A 525 -30.20 13.18 1.60
CA THR A 525 -30.47 14.60 1.84
C THR A 525 -31.85 15.03 1.31
N GLN A 526 -32.62 14.09 0.74
CA GLN A 526 -33.91 14.36 0.16
C GLN A 526 -34.89 14.84 1.24
N LYS A 527 -35.39 16.06 1.07
CA LYS A 527 -36.43 16.66 1.89
C LYS A 527 -37.60 17.06 1.00
N PRO A 528 -38.83 16.95 1.48
CA PRO A 528 -39.97 17.49 0.75
C PRO A 528 -39.89 19.01 0.71
N TYR A 529 -40.07 19.61 -0.45
CA TYR A 529 -40.15 21.03 -0.68
C TYR A 529 -41.28 21.33 -1.67
N ARG A 530 -41.63 22.60 -1.88
CA ARG A 530 -42.72 23.01 -2.79
C ARG A 530 -42.27 22.95 -4.25
N ASP A 531 -42.07 21.75 -4.76
CA ASP A 531 -41.53 21.44 -6.09
C ASP A 531 -42.41 21.91 -7.27
N GLN A 532 -43.69 22.21 -7.02
CA GLN A 532 -44.65 22.63 -8.05
C GLN A 532 -44.83 24.15 -8.11
N THR A 533 -43.91 24.94 -7.51
CA THR A 533 -44.03 26.42 -7.50
C THR A 533 -42.80 27.10 -8.11
N CYS A 534 -42.92 28.36 -8.43
CA CYS A 534 -41.84 29.22 -8.90
C CYS A 534 -41.40 30.16 -7.77
N PHE A 535 -40.14 30.55 -7.76
CA PHE A 535 -39.56 31.41 -6.69
C PHE A 535 -40.32 32.75 -6.50
N HIS A 536 -40.70 33.43 -7.62
CA HIS A 536 -41.42 34.70 -7.55
C HIS A 536 -42.82 34.56 -6.95
N TYR A 537 -43.48 33.37 -7.05
CA TYR A 537 -44.76 33.14 -6.36
C TYR A 537 -44.57 33.05 -4.83
N LEU A 538 -43.47 32.48 -4.34
CA LEU A 538 -43.14 32.47 -2.91
C LEU A 538 -42.95 33.90 -2.41
N PHE A 539 -42.29 34.75 -3.21
CA PHE A 539 -42.14 36.17 -2.89
C PHE A 539 -43.51 36.91 -2.88
N GLU A 540 -44.37 36.68 -3.84
CA GLU A 540 -45.72 37.27 -3.92
C GLU A 540 -46.59 36.84 -2.75
N GLU A 541 -46.48 35.60 -2.32
CA GLU A 541 -47.16 35.08 -1.14
C GLU A 541 -46.68 35.81 0.12
N GLN A 542 -45.37 35.95 0.28
CA GLN A 542 -44.77 36.70 1.40
C GLN A 542 -45.17 38.18 1.41
N ALA A 543 -45.19 38.82 0.23
CA ALA A 543 -45.62 40.21 0.09
C ALA A 543 -47.10 40.40 0.46
N THR A 544 -47.93 39.37 0.27
CA THR A 544 -49.34 39.37 0.69
C THR A 544 -49.47 39.15 2.19
N GLN A 545 -48.66 38.28 2.79
CA GLN A 545 -48.71 37.94 4.21
C GLN A 545 -48.16 39.08 5.10
N THR A 546 -47.08 39.72 4.67
CA THR A 546 -46.36 40.73 5.46
C THR A 546 -46.04 42.00 4.64
N PRO A 547 -47.04 42.70 4.08
CA PRO A 547 -46.84 43.79 3.11
C PRO A 547 -46.00 44.96 3.66
N ASN A 548 -46.13 45.25 4.93
CA ASN A 548 -45.47 46.43 5.57
C ASN A 548 -44.10 46.06 6.20
N CYS A 549 -43.71 44.80 6.21
CA CYS A 549 -42.38 44.41 6.69
C CYS A 549 -41.31 44.88 5.72
N THR A 550 -40.15 45.25 6.23
CA THR A 550 -38.97 45.60 5.42
C THR A 550 -38.47 44.39 4.66
N ALA A 551 -38.44 44.47 3.32
CA ALA A 551 -37.89 43.45 2.42
C ALA A 551 -36.45 43.74 2.05
N ILE A 552 -36.07 44.99 1.86
CA ILE A 552 -34.70 45.40 1.49
C ILE A 552 -34.27 46.57 2.43
N ILE A 553 -33.03 46.49 2.89
CA ILE A 553 -32.28 47.58 3.49
C ILE A 553 -31.05 47.79 2.64
N TYR A 554 -30.86 48.96 2.10
CA TYR A 554 -29.71 49.34 1.29
C TYR A 554 -29.04 50.56 1.91
N ASP A 555 -27.74 50.40 2.23
CA ASP A 555 -26.90 51.48 2.79
C ASP A 555 -25.76 51.73 1.78
N ASP A 556 -25.73 52.91 1.20
CA ASP A 556 -24.66 53.33 0.28
C ASP A 556 -23.54 54.13 1.01
N GLY A 557 -23.59 54.21 2.33
CA GLY A 557 -22.68 54.97 3.19
C GLY A 557 -23.04 56.44 3.32
N THR A 558 -24.07 56.92 2.63
CA THR A 558 -24.59 58.28 2.73
C THR A 558 -26.05 58.31 3.19
N GLU A 559 -26.87 57.38 2.73
CA GLU A 559 -28.30 57.25 3.04
C GLU A 559 -28.71 55.79 3.17
N VAL A 560 -29.55 55.49 4.16
CA VAL A 560 -30.16 54.17 4.34
C VAL A 560 -31.54 54.14 3.70
N GLN A 561 -31.70 53.42 2.60
CA GLN A 561 -32.99 53.22 1.94
C GLN A 561 -33.62 51.90 2.42
N GLN A 562 -34.91 51.92 2.67
CA GLN A 562 -35.70 50.73 3.01
C GLN A 562 -36.88 50.59 2.08
N LEU A 563 -37.14 49.36 1.63
CA LEU A 563 -38.33 49.00 0.87
C LEU A 563 -39.10 47.93 1.65
N SER A 564 -40.42 48.13 1.76
CA SER A 564 -41.32 47.10 2.26
C SER A 564 -41.56 46.01 1.18
N TYR A 565 -42.05 44.83 1.59
CA TYR A 565 -42.47 43.79 0.66
C TYR A 565 -43.50 44.28 -0.35
N GLN A 566 -44.44 45.10 0.07
CA GLN A 566 -45.46 45.69 -0.80
C GLN A 566 -44.84 46.62 -1.87
N GLU A 567 -43.95 47.51 -1.47
CA GLU A 567 -43.29 48.46 -2.38
C GLU A 567 -42.39 47.70 -3.39
N LEU A 568 -41.63 46.71 -2.92
CA LEU A 568 -40.81 45.87 -3.79
C LEU A 568 -41.68 45.08 -4.77
N ASN A 569 -42.81 44.54 -4.31
CA ASN A 569 -43.75 43.84 -5.15
C ASN A 569 -44.37 44.76 -6.22
N GLN A 570 -44.82 45.95 -5.88
CA GLN A 570 -45.36 46.91 -6.80
C GLN A 570 -44.36 47.38 -7.84
N ARG A 571 -43.13 47.75 -7.42
CA ARG A 571 -42.05 48.15 -8.32
C ARG A 571 -41.70 47.02 -9.32
N SER A 572 -41.57 45.80 -8.84
CA SER A 572 -41.26 44.64 -9.68
C SER A 572 -42.43 44.31 -10.62
N ASN A 573 -43.71 44.51 -10.23
CA ASN A 573 -44.86 44.30 -11.09
C ASN A 573 -44.91 45.31 -12.25
N HIS A 574 -44.73 46.62 -11.98
CA HIS A 574 -44.63 47.61 -13.02
C HIS A 574 -43.58 47.24 -14.08
N LEU A 575 -42.38 46.91 -13.65
CA LEU A 575 -41.33 46.53 -14.60
C LEU A 575 -41.62 45.19 -15.29
N ALA A 576 -42.23 44.23 -14.62
CA ALA A 576 -42.57 42.93 -15.20
C ALA A 576 -43.64 43.08 -16.35
N HIS A 577 -44.67 43.93 -16.14
CA HIS A 577 -45.64 44.21 -17.19
C HIS A 577 -45.03 44.91 -18.40
N TYR A 578 -44.07 45.81 -18.15
CA TYR A 578 -43.30 46.44 -19.21
C TYR A 578 -42.44 45.44 -19.98
N LEU A 579 -41.73 44.53 -19.27
CA LEU A 579 -40.95 43.52 -19.90
C LEU A 579 -41.78 42.54 -20.78
N ARG A 580 -43.00 42.21 -20.34
CA ARG A 580 -43.94 41.45 -21.15
C ARG A 580 -44.35 42.18 -22.44
N PHE A 581 -44.56 43.47 -22.35
CA PHE A 581 -44.83 44.31 -23.53
C PHE A 581 -43.66 44.28 -24.52
N LEU A 582 -42.40 44.12 -24.04
CA LEU A 582 -41.22 43.96 -24.85
C LEU A 582 -41.02 42.48 -25.36
N GLY A 583 -41.93 41.56 -25.07
CA GLY A 583 -41.90 40.19 -25.51
C GLY A 583 -41.14 39.22 -24.55
N VAL A 584 -40.82 39.64 -23.33
CA VAL A 584 -40.21 38.76 -22.33
C VAL A 584 -41.24 37.71 -21.86
N GLY A 585 -40.89 36.46 -21.89
CA GLY A 585 -41.69 35.31 -21.49
C GLY A 585 -40.82 34.07 -21.24
N PRO A 586 -41.42 32.87 -21.19
CA PRO A 586 -40.69 31.61 -20.91
C PRO A 586 -39.43 31.45 -21.75
N GLU A 587 -38.34 31.07 -21.13
CA GLU A 587 -37.01 30.82 -21.73
C GLU A 587 -36.32 32.07 -22.34
N VAL A 588 -36.90 33.25 -22.23
CA VAL A 588 -36.27 34.50 -22.69
C VAL A 588 -35.29 35.00 -21.66
N VAL A 589 -34.03 35.13 -22.05
CA VAL A 589 -32.96 35.63 -21.16
C VAL A 589 -32.90 37.17 -21.20
N VAL A 590 -32.97 37.81 -20.05
CA VAL A 590 -32.84 39.26 -19.88
C VAL A 590 -31.54 39.57 -19.11
N GLY A 591 -30.67 40.37 -19.74
CA GLY A 591 -29.44 40.85 -19.07
C GLY A 591 -29.76 41.90 -17.98
N ILE A 592 -29.11 41.80 -16.84
CA ILE A 592 -29.18 42.81 -15.79
C ILE A 592 -27.74 43.32 -15.53
N CYS A 593 -27.49 44.53 -16.04
CA CYS A 593 -26.19 45.20 -15.91
C CYS A 593 -26.36 46.51 -15.13
N VAL A 594 -26.43 46.42 -13.82
CA VAL A 594 -26.67 47.54 -12.92
C VAL A 594 -25.70 47.52 -11.75
N ASN A 595 -25.45 48.69 -11.16
CA ASN A 595 -24.76 48.79 -9.89
C ASN A 595 -25.59 48.16 -8.75
N ARG A 596 -24.91 47.75 -7.68
CA ARG A 596 -25.61 47.22 -6.49
C ARG A 596 -26.55 48.29 -5.92
N SER A 597 -27.84 48.03 -5.98
CA SER A 597 -28.89 48.92 -5.55
C SER A 597 -30.22 48.16 -5.34
N PRO A 598 -31.25 48.76 -4.74
CA PRO A 598 -32.58 48.15 -4.71
C PRO A 598 -33.15 47.82 -6.06
N GLU A 599 -32.82 48.59 -7.11
CA GLU A 599 -33.26 48.39 -8.49
C GLU A 599 -32.76 47.07 -9.06
N MET A 600 -31.58 46.58 -8.62
CA MET A 600 -31.08 45.25 -9.02
C MET A 600 -32.05 44.14 -8.58
N ILE A 601 -32.56 44.22 -7.35
CA ILE A 601 -33.50 43.20 -6.84
C ILE A 601 -34.86 43.36 -7.51
N VAL A 602 -35.32 44.60 -7.71
CA VAL A 602 -36.52 44.87 -8.48
C VAL A 602 -36.42 44.26 -9.89
N ALA A 603 -35.31 44.45 -10.58
CA ALA A 603 -35.04 43.89 -11.90
C ALA A 603 -35.08 42.36 -11.93
N MET A 604 -34.40 41.70 -10.95
CA MET A 604 -34.40 40.22 -10.87
C MET A 604 -35.82 39.67 -10.68
N LEU A 605 -36.59 40.23 -9.75
CA LEU A 605 -37.98 39.84 -9.51
C LEU A 605 -38.86 40.11 -10.70
N ALA A 606 -38.71 41.28 -11.36
CA ALA A 606 -39.49 41.67 -12.50
C ALA A 606 -39.29 40.74 -13.71
N VAL A 607 -38.05 40.31 -13.98
CA VAL A 607 -37.75 39.35 -15.04
C VAL A 607 -38.42 38.02 -14.75
N MET A 608 -38.30 37.46 -13.55
CA MET A 608 -38.97 36.24 -13.17
C MET A 608 -40.48 36.32 -13.20
N LYS A 609 -41.08 37.44 -12.76
CA LYS A 609 -42.51 37.71 -12.84
C LYS A 609 -43.00 37.88 -14.29
N ALA A 610 -42.18 38.41 -15.19
CA ALA A 610 -42.47 38.47 -16.61
C ALA A 610 -42.49 37.10 -17.25
N GLY A 611 -41.84 36.10 -16.60
CA GLY A 611 -41.67 34.73 -17.11
C GLY A 611 -40.31 34.49 -17.72
N GLY A 612 -39.39 35.45 -17.73
CA GLY A 612 -38.03 35.31 -18.26
C GLY A 612 -37.03 34.83 -17.22
N ALA A 613 -35.82 34.55 -17.73
CA ALA A 613 -34.65 34.21 -16.91
C ALA A 613 -33.66 35.38 -16.87
N TYR A 614 -33.17 35.78 -15.71
CA TYR A 614 -32.22 36.88 -15.64
C TYR A 614 -30.77 36.38 -15.80
N LEU A 615 -29.95 37.21 -16.46
CA LEU A 615 -28.51 37.06 -16.58
C LEU A 615 -27.83 38.24 -15.86
N PRO A 616 -27.21 38.03 -14.70
CA PRO A 616 -26.47 39.10 -14.02
C PRO A 616 -25.18 39.41 -14.77
N LEU A 617 -24.94 40.70 -15.03
CA LEU A 617 -23.78 41.22 -15.75
C LEU A 617 -23.11 42.27 -14.86
N ASP A 618 -21.90 42.01 -14.38
CA ASP A 618 -21.16 42.97 -13.55
C ASP A 618 -20.63 44.11 -14.44
N PRO A 619 -20.99 45.37 -14.20
CA PRO A 619 -20.52 46.49 -15.02
C PRO A 619 -19.01 46.66 -15.02
N THR A 620 -18.30 46.09 -14.06
CA THR A 620 -16.82 46.15 -13.96
C THR A 620 -16.11 45.13 -14.83
N TYR A 621 -16.85 44.22 -15.44
CA TYR A 621 -16.21 43.21 -16.36
C TYR A 621 -15.71 43.91 -17.63
N PRO A 622 -14.59 43.36 -18.22
CA PRO A 622 -14.11 43.82 -19.52
C PRO A 622 -15.22 43.82 -20.57
N PRO A 623 -15.28 44.82 -21.44
CA PRO A 623 -16.33 44.91 -22.49
C PRO A 623 -16.47 43.66 -23.35
N GLU A 624 -15.34 43.04 -23.72
CA GLU A 624 -15.29 41.79 -24.51
C GLU A 624 -15.98 40.62 -23.80
N ARG A 625 -15.87 40.57 -22.45
CA ARG A 625 -16.54 39.53 -21.64
C ARG A 625 -18.04 39.75 -21.59
N LEU A 626 -18.47 41.00 -21.41
CA LEU A 626 -19.88 41.34 -21.42
C LEU A 626 -20.52 41.06 -22.78
N ASP A 627 -19.86 41.44 -23.88
CA ASP A 627 -20.30 41.17 -25.25
C ASP A 627 -20.41 39.66 -25.51
N TYR A 628 -19.43 38.88 -25.09
CA TYR A 628 -19.48 37.41 -25.17
C TYR A 628 -20.70 36.84 -24.41
N MET A 629 -20.92 37.24 -23.18
CA MET A 629 -22.03 36.73 -22.35
C MET A 629 -23.40 37.10 -22.96
N LEU A 630 -23.57 38.35 -23.46
CA LEU A 630 -24.78 38.82 -24.10
C LEU A 630 -25.06 38.07 -25.40
N SER A 631 -24.05 37.85 -26.21
CA SER A 631 -24.13 37.16 -27.50
C SER A 631 -24.41 35.66 -27.34
N ASP A 632 -23.66 34.98 -26.46
CA ASP A 632 -23.77 33.54 -26.17
C ASP A 632 -25.15 33.20 -25.58
N ALA A 633 -25.65 34.01 -24.67
CA ALA A 633 -26.97 33.89 -24.06
C ALA A 633 -28.11 34.43 -24.93
N GLN A 634 -27.82 34.96 -26.11
CA GLN A 634 -28.80 35.53 -27.06
C GLN A 634 -29.75 36.57 -26.41
N VAL A 635 -29.19 37.44 -25.58
CA VAL A 635 -29.93 38.44 -24.81
C VAL A 635 -30.60 39.44 -25.79
N GLN A 636 -31.93 39.59 -25.68
CA GLN A 636 -32.70 40.53 -26.51
C GLN A 636 -33.02 41.84 -25.75
N VAL A 637 -33.12 41.77 -24.43
CA VAL A 637 -33.42 42.93 -23.58
C VAL A 637 -32.34 43.00 -22.46
N VAL A 638 -31.83 44.18 -22.22
CA VAL A 638 -30.89 44.43 -21.12
C VAL A 638 -31.37 45.57 -20.22
N LEU A 639 -31.51 45.30 -18.94
CA LEU A 639 -31.79 46.28 -17.90
C LEU A 639 -30.48 46.88 -17.42
N THR A 640 -30.37 48.22 -17.41
CA THR A 640 -29.12 48.89 -17.08
C THR A 640 -29.39 50.27 -16.45
N GLN A 641 -28.36 51.07 -16.21
CA GLN A 641 -28.42 52.47 -15.76
C GLN A 641 -27.76 53.40 -16.76
N SER A 642 -28.15 54.62 -16.80
CA SER A 642 -27.70 55.57 -17.84
C SER A 642 -26.20 55.90 -17.77
N ASP A 643 -25.58 55.77 -16.61
CA ASP A 643 -24.17 55.97 -16.38
C ASP A 643 -23.30 54.75 -16.76
N ILE A 644 -23.92 53.58 -16.99
CA ILE A 644 -23.22 52.37 -17.40
C ILE A 644 -23.03 52.32 -18.93
N SER A 645 -21.78 52.32 -19.38
CA SER A 645 -21.46 52.17 -20.78
C SER A 645 -21.44 50.68 -21.19
N LEU A 646 -22.49 50.25 -21.83
CA LEU A 646 -22.62 48.86 -22.35
C LEU A 646 -22.81 48.86 -23.84
N GLN A 647 -21.93 48.22 -24.59
CA GLN A 647 -22.09 47.97 -26.03
C GLN A 647 -22.96 46.72 -26.22
N THR A 648 -24.11 46.85 -26.86
CA THR A 648 -25.02 45.75 -27.09
C THR A 648 -25.98 46.04 -28.25
N THR A 649 -26.39 44.97 -28.95
CA THR A 649 -27.46 44.99 -29.94
C THR A 649 -28.84 44.73 -29.30
N ALA A 650 -28.84 44.30 -28.03
CA ALA A 650 -30.08 44.09 -27.26
C ALA A 650 -30.80 45.44 -26.97
N GLN A 651 -32.13 45.39 -26.85
CA GLN A 651 -32.91 46.52 -26.47
C GLN A 651 -32.55 46.97 -25.04
N ARG A 652 -31.98 48.17 -24.91
CA ARG A 652 -31.55 48.77 -23.66
C ARG A 652 -32.73 49.41 -22.93
N VAL A 653 -32.87 49.14 -21.65
CA VAL A 653 -33.86 49.73 -20.76
C VAL A 653 -33.12 50.37 -19.58
N ASP A 654 -33.08 51.71 -19.51
CA ASP A 654 -32.41 52.47 -18.47
C ASP A 654 -33.34 52.67 -17.27
N LEU A 655 -33.09 51.93 -16.19
CA LEU A 655 -33.97 51.89 -14.99
C LEU A 655 -34.04 53.22 -14.24
N ASP A 656 -33.02 54.07 -14.36
CA ASP A 656 -32.92 55.39 -13.70
C ASP A 656 -33.59 56.53 -14.55
N LYS A 657 -33.88 56.29 -15.80
CA LYS A 657 -34.53 57.29 -16.68
C LYS A 657 -35.95 56.97 -16.99
N GLN A 658 -36.33 55.75 -17.03
CA GLN A 658 -37.65 55.31 -17.52
C GLN A 658 -38.59 55.12 -16.34
N GLN A 659 -39.78 55.77 -16.42
CA GLN A 659 -40.83 55.58 -15.42
C GLN A 659 -41.75 54.46 -15.86
N PHE A 660 -42.05 53.55 -14.95
CA PHE A 660 -42.91 52.37 -15.20
C PHE A 660 -44.26 52.51 -14.45
N SER A 661 -44.53 53.63 -13.79
CA SER A 661 -45.72 53.84 -12.95
C SER A 661 -47.07 53.75 -13.73
N ASP A 662 -47.02 53.86 -15.04
CA ASP A 662 -48.22 53.70 -15.90
C ASP A 662 -48.62 52.25 -16.14
N GLN A 663 -47.74 51.29 -15.74
CA GLN A 663 -48.00 49.85 -15.85
C GLN A 663 -48.82 49.36 -14.64
N PRO A 664 -49.52 48.22 -14.74
CA PRO A 664 -50.31 47.65 -13.64
C PRO A 664 -49.45 47.33 -12.41
N GLN A 665 -50.03 47.57 -11.19
CA GLN A 665 -49.42 47.23 -9.89
C GLN A 665 -49.68 45.77 -9.46
N THR A 666 -50.60 45.08 -10.15
CA THR A 666 -51.01 43.72 -9.84
C THR A 666 -49.97 42.71 -10.35
N ASN A 667 -49.84 41.57 -9.65
CA ASN A 667 -48.99 40.51 -10.11
C ASN A 667 -49.38 40.08 -11.53
N PRO A 668 -48.42 39.90 -12.46
CA PRO A 668 -48.70 39.41 -13.81
C PRO A 668 -49.29 37.98 -13.79
N THR A 669 -50.15 37.64 -14.76
CA THR A 669 -50.74 36.31 -14.89
C THR A 669 -49.63 35.25 -15.02
N PRO A 670 -49.68 34.10 -14.29
CA PRO A 670 -48.70 33.05 -14.40
C PRO A 670 -48.50 32.52 -15.84
N VAL A 671 -47.23 32.41 -16.29
CA VAL A 671 -46.87 31.87 -17.62
C VAL A 671 -45.75 30.84 -17.56
N VAL A 672 -45.16 30.65 -16.38
CA VAL A 672 -44.05 29.71 -16.15
C VAL A 672 -44.35 28.72 -15.04
N GLY A 673 -43.74 27.55 -15.09
CA GLY A 673 -43.76 26.51 -14.09
C GLY A 673 -42.35 26.23 -13.57
N PRO A 674 -42.18 25.27 -12.65
CA PRO A 674 -40.93 24.99 -11.97
C PRO A 674 -39.78 24.56 -12.92
N ASP A 675 -40.09 23.99 -14.06
CA ASP A 675 -39.08 23.51 -15.02
C ASP A 675 -38.52 24.64 -15.92
N HIS A 676 -39.16 25.81 -15.95
CA HIS A 676 -38.70 26.97 -16.74
C HIS A 676 -37.48 27.62 -16.03
N LEU A 677 -36.64 28.27 -16.84
CA LEU A 677 -35.45 28.97 -16.35
C LEU A 677 -35.81 30.15 -15.46
N ALA A 678 -35.12 30.24 -14.32
CA ALA A 678 -35.18 31.38 -13.41
C ALA A 678 -34.00 32.34 -13.66
N TYR A 679 -32.79 31.78 -13.84
CA TYR A 679 -31.60 32.57 -14.13
C TYR A 679 -30.51 31.78 -14.84
N LEU A 680 -29.54 32.53 -15.39
CA LEU A 680 -28.33 32.05 -16.04
C LEU A 680 -27.12 32.75 -15.42
N ILE A 681 -26.13 32.02 -14.94
CA ILE A 681 -24.87 32.57 -14.39
C ILE A 681 -23.67 31.99 -15.14
N TYR A 682 -22.76 32.86 -15.59
CA TYR A 682 -21.51 32.43 -16.23
C TYR A 682 -20.42 32.16 -15.20
N THR A 683 -19.80 31.00 -15.29
CA THR A 683 -18.65 30.58 -14.49
C THR A 683 -17.39 30.49 -15.34
N SER A 684 -16.20 30.56 -14.72
CA SER A 684 -14.92 30.33 -15.42
C SER A 684 -14.85 28.88 -15.88
N GLY A 685 -14.83 28.66 -17.18
CA GLY A 685 -14.69 27.32 -17.76
C GLY A 685 -13.23 26.84 -17.78
N SER A 686 -13.01 25.53 -17.65
CA SER A 686 -11.68 24.88 -17.76
C SER A 686 -11.00 25.10 -19.14
N THR A 687 -11.76 25.48 -20.15
CA THR A 687 -11.29 25.77 -21.52
C THR A 687 -10.95 27.24 -21.78
N GLY A 688 -10.95 28.10 -20.72
CA GLY A 688 -10.65 29.53 -20.81
C GLY A 688 -11.83 30.40 -21.25
N LYS A 689 -12.92 29.86 -21.82
CA LYS A 689 -14.14 30.60 -22.11
C LYS A 689 -15.18 30.40 -21.00
N PRO A 690 -15.89 31.47 -20.55
CA PRO A 690 -16.97 31.33 -19.58
C PRO A 690 -18.07 30.39 -20.08
N LYS A 691 -18.63 29.57 -19.17
CA LYS A 691 -19.76 28.67 -19.45
C LYS A 691 -21.00 29.13 -18.69
N GLY A 692 -22.13 29.21 -19.36
CA GLY A 692 -23.42 29.57 -18.78
C GLY A 692 -24.04 28.38 -18.04
N VAL A 693 -24.37 28.55 -16.76
CA VAL A 693 -25.11 27.58 -15.94
C VAL A 693 -26.56 28.02 -15.85
N LEU A 694 -27.46 27.20 -16.32
CA LEU A 694 -28.89 27.42 -16.38
C LEU A 694 -29.57 26.84 -15.14
N ILE A 695 -30.34 27.61 -14.41
CA ILE A 695 -31.06 27.18 -13.22
C ILE A 695 -32.55 27.39 -13.38
N SER A 696 -33.32 26.33 -13.15
CA SER A 696 -34.79 26.37 -13.19
C SER A 696 -35.39 26.98 -11.91
N HIS A 697 -36.65 27.38 -11.97
CA HIS A 697 -37.41 27.85 -10.81
C HIS A 697 -37.48 26.76 -9.72
N GLY A 698 -37.70 25.51 -10.07
CA GLY A 698 -37.72 24.39 -9.13
C GLY A 698 -36.40 24.23 -8.39
N GLY A 699 -35.24 24.36 -9.10
CA GLY A 699 -33.91 24.36 -8.48
C GLY A 699 -33.71 25.55 -7.51
N LEU A 700 -34.20 26.73 -7.88
CA LEU A 700 -34.13 27.93 -7.02
C LEU A 700 -35.03 27.78 -5.80
N VAL A 701 -36.24 27.23 -5.91
CA VAL A 701 -37.13 26.95 -4.78
C VAL A 701 -36.50 25.94 -3.83
N ASN A 702 -35.92 24.84 -4.34
CA ASN A 702 -35.20 23.87 -3.51
C ASN A 702 -34.01 24.48 -2.74
N LEU A 703 -33.36 25.48 -3.31
CA LEU A 703 -32.27 26.20 -2.63
C LEU A 703 -32.75 27.08 -1.49
N THR A 704 -34.00 27.57 -1.55
CA THR A 704 -34.54 28.54 -0.60
C THR A 704 -35.35 27.93 0.52
N GLU A 705 -35.83 26.73 0.41
CA GLU A 705 -36.50 25.90 1.43
C GLU A 705 -35.59 24.86 2.08
#